data_638fbb7c848bda88665b96db762e7cca
#
_entry.id   638fbb7c848bda88665b96db762e7cca
#
_cell.length_a   1.000
_cell.length_b   1.000
_cell.length_c   1.000
_cell.angle_alpha   90.00
_cell.angle_beta   90.00
_cell.angle_gamma   90.00
#
_symmetry.space_group_name_H-M   'P 1'
#
loop_
_entity.id
_entity.type
_entity.pdbx_description
1 polymer ?
#
loop_
_entity_poly.entity_id
_entity_poly.type
_entity_poly.pdbx_seq_one_letter_code
_entity_poly.pdbx_strand_id
1 'polypeptide(L)'
;MLQESPIQLLQRQRLLLQMEYYAEKEAFRKQTEAAGMQRKVKRGDAWFPLRVGKRFYNGLNQLCIEVFRTQDGDIEHNFECGRPLLFFKFIEKGEGTPNKAVQLKYYGFTGTVSYVEGDRMVVAVPDSAPLLDLQSASEQVGCQLGFDETSYQMMFDALDRTMKAKGNRLAYLRDLFYSRQKAERFSFAPIRLPWLNPTQEKAVNEVLWAKDVAVVHGPPGTGKTTTLVEAINETLMRESQVMVCAQSNMAVDWICEKLVDRGINVLRIGNPTRVNDKMLGFTYERKFEAHPDYPQLWSIRKAIRELRNNRKKGSESYHQKMDRLKSRATELEIRINAELFGEARVVASTLVGANSRIMEGQKFTTLFIDEAAQALEAACWIAIRRASRVIFAGDHCQLPPTVKSIAALRGGLGKTLMERIVENKPEVVTLLKVQYRMNEEIMRFSSDWFYGGQVETAPQIKYRGILDYDNPMVWIDTSDEAVVSSYDLTESNANSVPSQSDNEKENAFHEKFVGSSFGRINKGEAELTLKTLVDYFTKIGKQRVLDERIDVGVISPYRAQVQYLRSLIKKRAFFKPYRSLISVNTVDGFQGQERDVILISLVRSNDDGQIGFLRDLRRMNVAITRARMKLIILGNVQTMTKHEFYKKLWESLPQS
;
A
#
# COMPACT_ATOMS: atom_id res chain seq x y z
N MET A 1 12.00 -26.36 -26.87
CA MET A 1 12.61 -25.19 -26.17
C MET A 1 13.28 -25.77 -24.94
N LEU A 2 14.57 -25.50 -24.73
CA LEU A 2 15.28 -25.83 -23.50
C LEU A 2 14.63 -25.06 -22.36
N GLN A 3 14.20 -25.76 -21.33
CA GLN A 3 13.56 -25.14 -20.16
C GLN A 3 14.61 -24.32 -19.42
N GLU A 4 14.44 -23.00 -19.32
CA GLU A 4 15.35 -22.12 -18.59
C GLU A 4 15.48 -22.58 -17.14
N SER A 5 16.69 -22.56 -16.59
CA SER A 5 16.93 -22.96 -15.21
C SER A 5 16.37 -21.91 -14.22
N PRO A 6 16.02 -22.29 -12.98
CA PRO A 6 15.59 -21.34 -11.96
C PRO A 6 16.56 -20.17 -11.76
N ILE A 7 17.87 -20.44 -11.88
CA ILE A 7 18.91 -19.41 -11.73
C ILE A 7 18.86 -18.43 -12.90
N GLN A 8 18.68 -18.89 -14.14
CA GLN A 8 18.54 -18.00 -15.31
C GLN A 8 17.30 -17.12 -15.21
N LEU A 9 16.17 -17.68 -14.74
CA LEU A 9 14.94 -16.91 -14.52
C LEU A 9 15.11 -15.85 -13.43
N LEU A 10 15.81 -16.16 -12.33
CA LEU A 10 16.15 -15.18 -11.30
C LEU A 10 17.14 -14.10 -11.78
N GLN A 11 18.12 -14.47 -12.61
CA GLN A 11 18.99 -13.49 -13.27
C GLN A 11 18.19 -12.51 -14.13
N ARG A 12 17.21 -13.03 -14.86
CA ARG A 12 16.29 -12.19 -15.63
C ARG A 12 15.48 -11.26 -14.73
N GLN A 13 14.92 -11.77 -13.63
CA GLN A 13 14.22 -10.93 -12.64
C GLN A 13 15.13 -9.83 -12.08
N ARG A 14 16.38 -10.15 -11.80
CA ARG A 14 17.37 -9.18 -11.32
C ARG A 14 17.66 -8.07 -12.35
N LEU A 15 17.77 -8.42 -13.61
CA LEU A 15 17.95 -7.43 -14.69
C LEU A 15 16.72 -6.53 -14.85
N LEU A 16 15.51 -7.12 -14.81
CA LEU A 16 14.27 -6.36 -14.89
C LEU A 16 14.11 -5.41 -13.68
N LEU A 17 14.46 -5.87 -12.47
CA LEU A 17 14.48 -5.03 -11.28
C LEU A 17 15.50 -3.88 -11.40
N GLN A 18 16.65 -4.13 -12.03
CA GLN A 18 17.63 -3.09 -12.29
C GLN A 18 17.10 -2.02 -13.27
N MET A 19 16.38 -2.44 -14.30
CA MET A 19 15.69 -1.50 -15.21
C MET A 19 14.65 -0.65 -14.47
N GLU A 20 13.88 -1.24 -13.58
CA GLU A 20 12.90 -0.53 -12.73
C GLU A 20 13.60 0.45 -11.79
N TYR A 21 14.67 0.03 -11.13
CA TYR A 21 15.48 0.88 -10.26
C TYR A 21 15.98 2.15 -10.99
N TYR A 22 16.55 1.99 -12.18
CA TYR A 22 17.02 3.15 -12.95
C TYR A 22 15.89 4.03 -13.45
N ALA A 23 14.79 3.43 -13.89
CA ALA A 23 13.62 4.18 -14.34
C ALA A 23 12.99 4.98 -13.20
N GLU A 24 12.88 4.39 -12.02
CA GLU A 24 12.34 5.05 -10.83
C GLU A 24 13.25 6.15 -10.31
N LYS A 25 14.56 5.89 -10.28
CA LYS A 25 15.58 6.86 -9.88
C LYS A 25 15.61 8.07 -10.83
N GLU A 26 15.54 7.83 -12.13
CA GLU A 26 15.50 8.90 -13.15
C GLU A 26 14.19 9.69 -13.07
N ALA A 27 13.06 9.04 -12.90
CA ALA A 27 11.76 9.70 -12.71
C ALA A 27 11.77 10.58 -11.47
N PHE A 28 12.32 10.06 -10.37
CA PHE A 28 12.48 10.80 -9.12
C PHE A 28 13.39 12.02 -9.32
N ARG A 29 14.54 11.84 -9.98
CA ARG A 29 15.47 12.91 -10.29
C ARG A 29 14.81 14.02 -11.11
N LYS A 30 14.13 13.67 -12.20
CA LYS A 30 13.39 14.64 -13.04
C LYS A 30 12.33 15.39 -12.25
N GLN A 31 11.56 14.70 -11.40
CA GLN A 31 10.57 15.34 -10.54
C GLN A 31 11.22 16.28 -9.52
N THR A 32 12.37 15.91 -8.98
CA THR A 32 13.09 16.68 -7.97
C THR A 32 13.80 17.89 -8.57
N GLU A 33 14.42 17.76 -9.75
CA GLU A 33 15.14 18.83 -10.42
C GLU A 33 14.20 19.79 -11.18
N ALA A 34 13.18 19.26 -11.87
CA ALA A 34 12.29 20.04 -12.72
C ALA A 34 11.12 20.72 -11.95
N ALA A 35 10.72 20.23 -10.79
CA ALA A 35 9.65 20.81 -10.02
C ALA A 35 10.16 21.88 -9.05
N GLY A 36 9.72 23.13 -9.22
CA GLY A 36 9.95 24.18 -8.24
C GLY A 36 9.39 23.79 -6.86
N MET A 37 9.97 24.34 -5.78
CA MET A 37 9.64 24.00 -4.38
C MET A 37 8.15 24.11 -4.08
N GLN A 38 7.47 25.14 -4.58
CA GLN A 38 6.03 25.32 -4.39
C GLN A 38 5.20 24.15 -4.96
N ARG A 39 5.64 23.56 -6.10
CA ARG A 39 4.97 22.37 -6.67
C ARG A 39 5.17 21.13 -5.82
N LYS A 40 6.37 20.96 -5.23
CA LYS A 40 6.66 19.84 -4.31
C LYS A 40 5.82 19.91 -3.04
N VAL A 41 5.71 21.11 -2.46
CA VAL A 41 4.85 21.36 -1.29
C VAL A 41 3.39 21.07 -1.62
N LYS A 42 2.87 21.59 -2.73
CA LYS A 42 1.48 21.36 -3.19
C LYS A 42 1.18 19.87 -3.49
N ARG A 43 2.18 19.08 -3.86
CA ARG A 43 2.05 17.63 -4.05
C ARG A 43 2.12 16.83 -2.75
N GLY A 44 2.55 17.45 -1.65
CA GLY A 44 2.82 16.79 -0.39
C GLY A 44 4.16 16.05 -0.32
N ASP A 45 5.07 16.28 -1.27
CA ASP A 45 6.39 15.62 -1.34
C ASP A 45 7.46 16.39 -0.56
N ALA A 46 7.17 17.62 -0.14
CA ALA A 46 8.06 18.47 0.64
C ALA A 46 7.28 19.27 1.68
N TRP A 47 7.93 19.57 2.80
CA TRP A 47 7.49 20.55 3.78
C TRP A 47 8.46 21.74 3.78
N PHE A 48 7.94 22.92 3.57
CA PHE A 48 8.70 24.17 3.59
C PHE A 48 7.75 25.37 3.84
N PRO A 49 8.09 26.29 4.78
CA PRO A 49 9.17 26.18 5.75
C PRO A 49 8.89 25.18 6.88
N LEU A 50 9.95 24.78 7.58
CA LEU A 50 9.87 23.89 8.73
C LEU A 50 10.20 24.63 10.02
N ARG A 51 9.53 24.25 11.12
CA ARG A 51 10.00 24.51 12.47
C ARG A 51 10.65 23.24 13.02
N VAL A 52 11.91 23.32 13.40
CA VAL A 52 12.65 22.22 14.00
C VAL A 52 12.43 22.25 15.52
N GLY A 53 11.94 21.15 16.07
CA GLY A 53 11.62 21.01 17.49
C GLY A 53 12.72 20.34 18.30
N LYS A 54 12.32 19.47 19.21
CA LYS A 54 13.22 18.78 20.14
C LYS A 54 14.08 17.73 19.44
N ARG A 55 15.30 17.56 19.93
CA ARG A 55 16.17 16.44 19.63
C ARG A 55 16.17 15.45 20.80
N PHE A 56 16.12 14.19 20.52
CA PHE A 56 16.15 13.12 21.53
C PHE A 56 16.66 11.81 20.96
N TYR A 57 17.01 10.89 21.82
CA TYR A 57 17.29 9.52 21.42
C TYR A 57 16.05 8.66 21.66
N ASN A 58 15.64 7.87 20.64
CA ASN A 58 14.53 6.92 20.79
C ASN A 58 14.97 5.67 21.58
N GLY A 59 14.03 4.76 21.84
CA GLY A 59 14.29 3.51 22.57
C GLY A 59 15.34 2.62 21.95
N LEU A 60 15.57 2.73 20.66
CA LEU A 60 16.59 1.99 19.91
C LEU A 60 17.94 2.75 19.84
N ASN A 61 18.11 3.81 20.62
CA ASN A 61 19.31 4.64 20.65
C ASN A 61 19.64 5.34 19.33
N GLN A 62 18.63 5.66 18.53
CA GLN A 62 18.77 6.46 17.33
C GLN A 62 18.51 7.93 17.65
N LEU A 63 19.35 8.83 17.15
CA LEU A 63 19.14 10.26 17.28
C LEU A 63 17.92 10.66 16.42
N CYS A 64 16.96 11.33 17.04
CA CYS A 64 15.73 11.77 16.39
C CYS A 64 15.55 13.27 16.57
N ILE A 65 14.92 13.91 15.60
CA ILE A 65 14.47 15.30 15.66
C ILE A 65 12.99 15.38 15.33
N GLU A 66 12.30 16.29 16.02
CA GLU A 66 10.94 16.67 15.67
C GLU A 66 10.96 17.78 14.65
N VAL A 67 10.12 17.70 13.65
CA VAL A 67 9.89 18.76 12.68
C VAL A 67 8.40 19.02 12.53
N PHE A 68 8.04 20.28 12.35
CA PHE A 68 6.66 20.70 12.21
C PHE A 68 6.49 21.49 10.92
N ARG A 69 5.44 21.16 10.18
CA ARG A 69 4.98 21.97 9.06
C ARG A 69 4.32 23.24 9.58
N THR A 70 4.70 24.40 9.06
CA THR A 70 4.23 25.71 9.53
C THR A 70 3.16 26.32 8.63
N GLN A 71 3.02 25.81 7.40
CA GLN A 71 2.09 26.31 6.40
C GLN A 71 1.43 25.13 5.67
N ASP A 72 0.32 25.40 4.97
CA ASP A 72 -0.37 24.43 4.09
C ASP A 72 -0.88 23.16 4.79
N GLY A 73 -1.39 23.29 6.03
CA GLY A 73 -1.95 22.18 6.81
C GLY A 73 -3.10 21.40 6.12
N ASP A 74 -3.77 22.04 5.16
CA ASP A 74 -4.84 21.40 4.37
C ASP A 74 -4.33 20.50 3.22
N ILE A 75 -3.02 20.51 2.95
CA ILE A 75 -2.43 19.69 1.90
C ILE A 75 -2.09 18.32 2.47
N GLU A 76 -2.66 17.25 1.91
CA GLU A 76 -2.24 15.88 2.19
C GLU A 76 -0.76 15.70 1.84
N HIS A 77 -0.01 15.04 2.69
CA HIS A 77 1.41 14.75 2.47
C HIS A 77 1.66 13.28 2.14
N ASN A 78 2.77 13.01 1.45
CA ASN A 78 3.20 11.68 1.04
C ASN A 78 4.30 11.09 1.96
N PHE A 79 4.54 11.71 3.12
CA PHE A 79 5.51 11.19 4.08
C PHE A 79 4.92 10.00 4.81
N GLU A 80 5.66 8.89 4.78
CA GLU A 80 5.31 7.65 5.43
C GLU A 80 6.49 7.15 6.26
N CYS A 81 6.20 6.38 7.29
CA CYS A 81 7.20 5.77 8.14
C CYS A 81 8.16 4.88 7.33
N GLY A 82 9.44 4.98 7.62
CA GLY A 82 10.51 4.26 6.92
C GLY A 82 11.02 4.94 5.64
N ARG A 83 10.37 6.00 5.15
CA ARG A 83 10.80 6.70 3.93
C ARG A 83 12.04 7.56 4.19
N PRO A 84 12.99 7.58 3.25
CA PRO A 84 14.14 8.48 3.32
C PRO A 84 13.72 9.94 3.15
N LEU A 85 14.40 10.82 3.86
CA LEU A 85 14.12 12.25 3.90
C LEU A 85 15.40 13.04 3.68
N LEU A 86 15.33 14.07 2.83
CA LEU A 86 16.41 14.99 2.56
C LEU A 86 16.08 16.35 3.13
N PHE A 87 16.96 16.90 3.97
CA PHE A 87 16.86 18.28 4.45
C PHE A 87 17.57 19.22 3.50
N PHE A 88 17.03 20.42 3.36
CA PHE A 88 17.61 21.49 2.55
C PHE A 88 17.43 22.85 3.21
N LYS A 89 18.24 23.82 2.79
CA LYS A 89 18.07 25.22 3.14
C LYS A 89 18.19 26.13 1.92
N PHE A 90 17.50 27.24 1.96
CA PHE A 90 17.67 28.33 1.01
C PHE A 90 18.76 29.28 1.47
N ILE A 91 19.72 29.56 0.59
CA ILE A 91 20.81 30.50 0.85
C ILE A 91 20.70 31.66 -0.13
N GLU A 92 20.72 32.89 0.36
CA GLU A 92 20.83 34.08 -0.47
C GLU A 92 22.26 34.16 -1.05
N LYS A 93 22.42 34.31 -2.36
CA LYS A 93 23.71 34.54 -2.99
C LYS A 93 24.09 36.03 -2.80
N GLY A 94 25.19 36.23 -2.10
CA GLY A 94 26.12 37.36 -2.07
C GLY A 94 25.61 38.79 -2.25
N GLU A 95 26.09 39.68 -1.40
CA GLU A 95 25.99 41.14 -1.53
C GLU A 95 26.59 41.58 -2.86
N GLY A 96 25.79 42.12 -3.79
CA GLY A 96 26.32 42.82 -4.95
C GLY A 96 25.61 42.65 -6.30
N THR A 97 24.58 41.83 -6.44
CA THR A 97 23.79 41.71 -7.68
C THR A 97 22.35 42.15 -7.51
N PRO A 98 21.75 42.94 -8.44
CA PRO A 98 20.38 43.47 -8.27
C PRO A 98 19.23 42.39 -8.29
N ASN A 99 19.56 41.15 -8.63
CA ASN A 99 18.63 40.02 -8.52
C ASN A 99 19.12 39.07 -7.42
N LYS A 100 18.46 39.06 -6.25
CA LYS A 100 18.69 38.10 -5.16
C LYS A 100 18.35 36.68 -5.64
N ALA A 101 19.33 35.99 -6.20
CA ALA A 101 19.19 34.60 -6.60
C ALA A 101 19.28 33.73 -5.31
N VAL A 102 18.15 33.18 -4.90
CA VAL A 102 18.09 32.22 -3.80
C VAL A 102 18.50 30.84 -4.31
N GLN A 103 19.52 30.24 -3.71
CA GLN A 103 20.00 28.91 -4.07
C GLN A 103 19.57 27.86 -3.04
N LEU A 104 19.00 26.74 -3.54
CA LEU A 104 18.68 25.58 -2.72
C LEU A 104 19.97 24.78 -2.43
N LYS A 105 20.24 24.52 -1.16
CA LYS A 105 21.36 23.67 -0.72
C LYS A 105 20.86 22.53 0.14
N TYR A 106 21.19 21.29 -0.26
CA TYR A 106 20.90 20.11 0.55
C TYR A 106 21.94 19.91 1.64
N TYR A 107 21.48 19.39 2.79
CA TYR A 107 22.39 18.90 3.81
C TYR A 107 22.99 17.55 3.38
N GLY A 108 24.23 17.28 3.80
CA GLY A 108 24.98 16.09 3.39
C GLY A 108 24.57 14.79 4.12
N PHE A 109 23.35 14.69 4.64
CA PHE A 109 22.84 13.50 5.30
C PHE A 109 21.41 13.19 4.89
N THR A 110 21.03 11.94 5.06
CA THR A 110 19.66 11.46 4.85
C THR A 110 19.04 11.10 6.19
N GLY A 111 17.84 11.62 6.46
CA GLY A 111 17.02 11.18 7.57
C GLY A 111 16.07 10.05 7.15
N THR A 112 15.48 9.39 8.12
CA THR A 112 14.42 8.41 7.90
C THR A 112 13.19 8.81 8.71
N VAL A 113 12.02 8.86 8.07
CA VAL A 113 10.78 9.16 8.77
C VAL A 113 10.52 8.04 9.78
N SER A 114 10.56 8.38 11.05
CA SER A 114 10.24 7.44 12.14
C SER A 114 8.76 7.44 12.47
N TYR A 115 8.14 8.63 12.40
CA TYR A 115 6.75 8.84 12.75
C TYR A 115 6.22 10.11 12.09
N VAL A 116 4.96 10.10 11.65
CA VAL A 116 4.29 11.30 11.14
C VAL A 116 2.82 11.29 11.53
N GLU A 117 2.35 12.43 12.05
CA GLU A 117 0.96 12.65 12.44
C GLU A 117 0.58 14.10 12.15
N GLY A 118 -0.35 14.30 11.23
CA GLY A 118 -0.76 15.63 10.81
C GLY A 118 0.43 16.50 10.38
N ASP A 119 0.65 17.59 11.09
CA ASP A 119 1.71 18.57 10.82
C ASP A 119 3.03 18.31 11.58
N ARG A 120 3.10 17.20 12.33
CA ARG A 120 4.27 16.79 13.12
C ARG A 120 4.91 15.55 12.56
N MET A 121 6.22 15.54 12.44
CA MET A 121 7.01 14.39 12.01
C MET A 121 8.22 14.20 12.93
N VAL A 122 8.56 12.97 13.25
CA VAL A 122 9.79 12.56 13.91
C VAL A 122 10.69 11.90 12.89
N VAL A 123 11.92 12.38 12.79
CA VAL A 123 12.91 11.89 11.80
C VAL A 123 14.11 11.36 12.54
N ALA A 124 14.48 10.10 12.28
CA ALA A 124 15.74 9.52 12.71
C ALA A 124 16.86 10.05 11.81
N VAL A 125 17.93 10.55 12.42
CA VAL A 125 19.05 11.16 11.72
C VAL A 125 20.39 10.58 12.21
N PRO A 126 21.45 10.62 11.40
CA PRO A 126 22.79 10.23 11.88
C PRO A 126 23.26 11.06 13.05
N ASP A 127 24.07 10.50 13.95
CA ASP A 127 24.68 11.24 15.06
C ASP A 127 25.55 12.44 14.59
N SER A 128 26.03 12.38 13.35
CA SER A 128 26.83 13.44 12.70
C SER A 128 26.00 14.58 12.09
N ALA A 129 24.65 14.49 12.14
CA ALA A 129 23.80 15.52 11.55
C ALA A 129 23.99 16.88 12.21
N PRO A 130 24.10 18.00 11.42
CA PRO A 130 24.33 19.34 11.95
C PRO A 130 23.04 19.94 12.52
N LEU A 131 22.55 19.41 13.62
CA LEU A 131 21.26 19.78 14.20
C LEU A 131 21.17 21.23 14.67
N LEU A 132 22.28 21.80 15.12
CA LEU A 132 22.35 23.22 15.53
C LEU A 132 22.13 24.17 14.34
N ASP A 133 22.70 23.84 13.17
CA ASP A 133 22.49 24.60 11.94
C ASP A 133 21.04 24.47 11.44
N LEU A 134 20.44 23.27 11.54
CA LEU A 134 19.04 23.05 11.24
C LEU A 134 18.10 23.87 12.14
N GLN A 135 18.39 23.94 13.44
CA GLN A 135 17.58 24.68 14.42
C GLN A 135 17.71 26.19 14.28
N SER A 136 18.91 26.68 13.95
CA SER A 136 19.16 28.13 13.79
C SER A 136 18.58 28.70 12.50
N ALA A 137 18.39 27.89 11.47
CA ALA A 137 17.90 28.30 10.15
C ALA A 137 16.38 28.05 9.96
N SER A 138 15.59 28.06 11.03
CA SER A 138 14.22 27.51 11.08
C SER A 138 13.23 28.01 10.03
N GLU A 139 13.35 29.23 9.51
CA GLU A 139 12.43 29.76 8.47
C GLU A 139 12.91 29.47 7.03
N GLN A 140 14.17 29.07 6.87
CA GLN A 140 14.82 28.80 5.58
C GLN A 140 15.05 27.32 5.30
N VAL A 141 14.67 26.46 6.26
CA VAL A 141 14.86 25.02 6.18
C VAL A 141 13.57 24.34 5.73
N GLY A 142 13.75 23.33 4.90
CA GLY A 142 12.68 22.41 4.48
C GLY A 142 13.17 20.98 4.45
N CYS A 143 12.24 20.06 4.24
CA CYS A 143 12.53 18.67 3.97
C CYS A 143 11.71 18.16 2.78
N GLN A 144 12.23 17.17 2.11
CA GLN A 144 11.55 16.49 1.02
C GLN A 144 11.80 14.99 1.07
N LEU A 145 10.90 14.21 0.45
CA LEU A 145 11.12 12.78 0.26
C LEU A 145 12.40 12.52 -0.51
N GLY A 146 13.16 11.53 -0.06
CA GLY A 146 14.32 10.98 -0.75
C GLY A 146 13.94 9.75 -1.58
N PHE A 147 14.86 9.35 -2.48
CA PHE A 147 14.71 8.09 -3.21
C PHE A 147 15.04 6.91 -2.28
N ASP A 148 14.17 5.89 -2.26
CA ASP A 148 14.36 4.69 -1.44
C ASP A 148 15.30 3.70 -2.14
N GLU A 149 16.60 3.99 -2.10
CA GLU A 149 17.64 3.11 -2.63
C GLU A 149 17.85 1.85 -1.80
N THR A 150 17.59 1.94 -0.49
CA THR A 150 17.84 0.85 0.45
C THR A 150 16.96 -0.37 0.17
N SER A 151 15.68 -0.17 -0.10
CA SER A 151 14.77 -1.27 -0.44
C SER A 151 15.21 -2.02 -1.70
N TYR A 152 15.70 -1.30 -2.72
CA TYR A 152 16.25 -1.93 -3.93
C TYR A 152 17.51 -2.74 -3.64
N GLN A 153 18.44 -2.23 -2.83
CA GLN A 153 19.65 -2.97 -2.46
C GLN A 153 19.31 -4.25 -1.70
N MET A 154 18.33 -4.21 -0.81
CA MET A 154 17.84 -5.41 -0.10
C MET A 154 17.24 -6.44 -1.05
N MET A 155 16.48 -6.01 -2.06
CA MET A 155 15.91 -6.89 -3.07
C MET A 155 17.00 -7.51 -3.96
N PHE A 156 18.01 -6.74 -4.39
CA PHE A 156 19.15 -7.27 -5.13
C PHE A 156 19.95 -8.30 -4.32
N ASP A 157 20.25 -7.99 -3.07
CA ASP A 157 20.96 -8.93 -2.18
C ASP A 157 20.16 -10.23 -1.98
N ALA A 158 18.83 -10.13 -1.82
CA ALA A 158 17.97 -11.30 -1.69
C ALA A 158 17.99 -12.18 -2.92
N LEU A 159 17.92 -11.60 -4.13
CA LEU A 159 18.03 -12.34 -5.37
C LEU A 159 19.40 -13.00 -5.52
N ASP A 160 20.49 -12.26 -5.25
CA ASP A 160 21.85 -12.76 -5.34
C ASP A 160 22.10 -13.93 -4.38
N ARG A 161 21.60 -13.84 -3.14
CA ARG A 161 21.69 -14.94 -2.15
C ARG A 161 20.86 -16.15 -2.56
N THR A 162 19.67 -15.93 -3.12
CA THR A 162 18.79 -17.01 -3.60
C THR A 162 19.43 -17.74 -4.77
N MET A 163 20.05 -17.03 -5.71
CA MET A 163 20.77 -17.65 -6.84
C MET A 163 22.00 -18.45 -6.40
N LYS A 164 22.74 -17.92 -5.41
CA LYS A 164 23.97 -18.56 -4.86
C LYS A 164 23.68 -19.71 -3.92
N ALA A 165 22.47 -19.86 -3.41
CA ALA A 165 22.09 -20.91 -2.48
C ALA A 165 22.30 -22.31 -3.09
N LYS A 166 22.96 -23.20 -2.35
CA LYS A 166 23.24 -24.60 -2.75
C LYS A 166 23.06 -25.53 -1.56
N GLY A 167 22.38 -26.66 -1.77
CA GLY A 167 22.26 -27.72 -0.81
C GLY A 167 21.52 -27.36 0.51
N ASN A 168 20.80 -26.26 0.55
CA ASN A 168 20.04 -25.81 1.70
C ASN A 168 18.55 -25.63 1.38
N ARG A 169 17.75 -25.32 2.39
CA ARG A 169 16.29 -25.18 2.22
C ARG A 169 15.91 -24.06 1.24
N LEU A 170 16.64 -22.96 1.22
CA LEU A 170 16.41 -21.86 0.28
C LEU A 170 16.61 -22.31 -1.17
N ALA A 171 17.67 -23.08 -1.46
CA ALA A 171 17.90 -23.63 -2.78
C ALA A 171 16.77 -24.60 -3.19
N TYR A 172 16.31 -25.44 -2.26
CA TYR A 172 15.20 -26.35 -2.51
C TYR A 172 13.90 -25.58 -2.82
N LEU A 173 13.52 -24.59 -2.04
CA LEU A 173 12.32 -23.78 -2.29
C LEU A 173 12.41 -23.01 -3.61
N ARG A 174 13.59 -22.44 -3.94
CA ARG A 174 13.84 -21.80 -5.22
C ARG A 174 13.51 -22.76 -6.37
N ASP A 175 14.13 -23.95 -6.37
CA ASP A 175 13.98 -24.90 -7.45
C ASP A 175 12.56 -25.47 -7.52
N LEU A 176 11.92 -25.65 -6.38
CA LEU A 176 10.52 -26.07 -6.29
C LEU A 176 9.58 -25.04 -6.91
N PHE A 177 9.71 -23.75 -6.57
CA PHE A 177 8.79 -22.70 -7.03
C PHE A 177 8.89 -22.45 -8.54
N TYR A 178 10.06 -22.69 -9.11
CA TYR A 178 10.31 -22.53 -10.56
C TYR A 178 10.09 -23.80 -11.38
N SER A 179 9.70 -24.90 -10.78
CA SER A 179 9.47 -26.16 -11.46
C SER A 179 8.04 -26.66 -11.28
N ARG A 180 7.68 -27.69 -12.05
CA ARG A 180 6.42 -28.43 -11.91
C ARG A 180 6.54 -29.60 -10.92
N GLN A 181 7.65 -29.73 -10.21
CA GLN A 181 7.81 -30.71 -9.14
C GLN A 181 6.71 -30.48 -8.10
N LYS A 182 6.04 -31.56 -7.69
CA LYS A 182 4.99 -31.47 -6.65
C LYS A 182 5.58 -31.11 -5.31
N ALA A 183 4.91 -30.22 -4.60
CA ALA A 183 5.25 -29.88 -3.22
C ALA A 183 4.94 -31.07 -2.29
N GLU A 184 5.75 -31.23 -1.25
CA GLU A 184 5.51 -32.26 -0.24
C GLU A 184 4.40 -31.86 0.72
N ARG A 185 3.75 -32.87 1.30
CA ARG A 185 2.63 -32.71 2.23
C ARG A 185 2.79 -33.64 3.44
N PHE A 186 2.28 -33.17 4.59
CA PHE A 186 2.03 -34.03 5.73
C PHE A 186 0.75 -34.84 5.53
N SER A 187 0.65 -35.96 6.23
CA SER A 187 -0.55 -36.82 6.19
C SER A 187 -1.11 -36.99 7.60
N PHE A 188 -2.22 -36.32 7.88
CA PHE A 188 -3.00 -36.47 9.10
C PHE A 188 -4.48 -36.14 8.83
N ALA A 189 -5.37 -36.51 9.74
CA ALA A 189 -6.79 -36.26 9.60
C ALA A 189 -7.08 -34.74 9.57
N PRO A 190 -8.05 -34.30 8.74
CA PRO A 190 -8.46 -32.91 8.71
C PRO A 190 -9.09 -32.50 10.03
N ILE A 191 -8.84 -31.26 10.45
CA ILE A 191 -9.52 -30.64 11.59
C ILE A 191 -10.86 -30.06 11.15
N ARG A 192 -11.80 -30.00 12.08
CA ARG A 192 -13.11 -29.39 11.88
C ARG A 192 -13.18 -28.04 12.55
N LEU A 193 -13.61 -27.03 11.77
CA LEU A 193 -13.73 -25.63 12.18
C LEU A 193 -15.14 -25.15 11.83
N PRO A 194 -16.17 -25.49 12.63
CA PRO A 194 -17.57 -25.26 12.27
C PRO A 194 -17.99 -23.81 12.15
N TRP A 195 -17.15 -22.86 12.64
CA TRP A 195 -17.35 -21.42 12.47
C TRP A 195 -16.83 -20.88 11.12
N LEU A 196 -16.14 -21.70 10.33
CA LEU A 196 -15.70 -21.37 8.97
C LEU A 196 -16.64 -22.01 7.94
N ASN A 197 -16.72 -21.39 6.76
CA ASN A 197 -17.39 -22.05 5.65
C ASN A 197 -16.51 -23.18 5.09
N PRO A 198 -17.07 -24.10 4.26
CA PRO A 198 -16.32 -25.27 3.78
C PRO A 198 -15.03 -24.97 3.06
N THR A 199 -14.96 -23.88 2.25
CA THR A 199 -13.74 -23.53 1.52
C THR A 199 -12.71 -22.87 2.41
N GLN A 200 -13.10 -22.11 3.41
CA GLN A 200 -12.23 -21.58 4.45
C GLN A 200 -11.64 -22.69 5.32
N GLU A 201 -12.47 -23.64 5.78
CA GLU A 201 -12.01 -24.83 6.52
C GLU A 201 -11.01 -25.64 5.69
N LYS A 202 -11.32 -25.87 4.41
CA LYS A 202 -10.41 -26.54 3.50
C LYS A 202 -9.07 -25.80 3.37
N ALA A 203 -9.09 -24.48 3.21
CA ALA A 203 -7.87 -23.68 3.08
C ALA A 203 -6.99 -23.80 4.35
N VAL A 204 -7.58 -23.76 5.55
CA VAL A 204 -6.82 -23.95 6.80
C VAL A 204 -6.20 -25.35 6.84
N ASN A 205 -6.93 -26.39 6.50
CA ASN A 205 -6.40 -27.76 6.47
C ASN A 205 -5.26 -27.89 5.42
N GLU A 206 -5.39 -27.30 4.24
CA GLU A 206 -4.34 -27.30 3.22
C GLU A 206 -3.07 -26.59 3.70
N VAL A 207 -3.20 -25.49 4.45
CA VAL A 207 -2.06 -24.81 5.10
C VAL A 207 -1.37 -25.73 6.10
N LEU A 208 -2.12 -26.45 6.93
CA LEU A 208 -1.56 -27.37 7.92
C LEU A 208 -0.86 -28.57 7.29
N TRP A 209 -1.39 -29.09 6.20
CA TRP A 209 -0.77 -30.19 5.46
C TRP A 209 0.43 -29.79 4.63
N ALA A 210 0.57 -28.51 4.28
CA ALA A 210 1.69 -28.06 3.47
C ALA A 210 3.03 -28.24 4.21
N LYS A 211 3.94 -28.98 3.60
CA LYS A 211 5.30 -29.12 4.09
C LYS A 211 6.24 -28.10 3.47
N ASP A 212 5.94 -27.67 2.24
CA ASP A 212 6.73 -26.70 1.49
C ASP A 212 6.00 -25.39 1.23
N VAL A 213 4.81 -25.46 0.65
CA VAL A 213 4.07 -24.30 0.19
C VAL A 213 2.57 -24.56 0.12
N ALA A 214 1.76 -23.56 0.45
CA ALA A 214 0.35 -23.49 0.14
C ALA A 214 -0.03 -22.07 -0.28
N VAL A 215 -1.08 -21.95 -1.08
CA VAL A 215 -1.63 -20.68 -1.54
C VAL A 215 -3.10 -20.61 -1.17
N VAL A 216 -3.46 -19.59 -0.40
CA VAL A 216 -4.86 -19.23 -0.12
C VAL A 216 -5.26 -18.13 -1.10
N HIS A 217 -5.99 -18.48 -2.13
CA HIS A 217 -6.51 -17.54 -3.12
C HIS A 217 -7.85 -17.01 -2.60
N GLY A 218 -7.85 -15.75 -2.18
CA GLY A 218 -9.01 -15.08 -1.58
C GLY A 218 -9.55 -13.95 -2.46
N PRO A 219 -10.55 -14.23 -3.31
CA PRO A 219 -11.30 -13.20 -4.00
C PRO A 219 -11.88 -12.15 -3.05
N PRO A 220 -12.32 -10.97 -3.56
CA PRO A 220 -12.86 -9.91 -2.73
C PRO A 220 -14.03 -10.37 -1.85
N GLY A 221 -13.98 -10.04 -0.57
CA GLY A 221 -15.07 -10.32 0.36
C GLY A 221 -15.21 -11.78 0.83
N THR A 222 -14.26 -12.66 0.49
CA THR A 222 -14.33 -14.08 0.84
C THR A 222 -13.78 -14.43 2.23
N GLY A 223 -13.41 -13.46 3.03
CA GLY A 223 -12.88 -13.69 4.37
C GLY A 223 -11.43 -14.23 4.38
N LYS A 224 -10.59 -13.80 3.42
CA LYS A 224 -9.18 -14.18 3.34
C LYS A 224 -8.44 -13.93 4.66
N THR A 225 -8.60 -12.76 5.27
CA THR A 225 -7.94 -12.41 6.53
C THR A 225 -8.41 -13.29 7.68
N THR A 226 -9.70 -13.54 7.80
CA THR A 226 -10.27 -14.44 8.81
C THR A 226 -9.72 -15.85 8.66
N THR A 227 -9.65 -16.35 7.43
CA THR A 227 -9.09 -17.68 7.11
C THR A 227 -7.61 -17.75 7.47
N LEU A 228 -6.85 -16.71 7.13
CA LEU A 228 -5.42 -16.66 7.39
C LEU A 228 -5.13 -16.57 8.90
N VAL A 229 -5.89 -15.81 9.66
CA VAL A 229 -5.78 -15.73 11.13
C VAL A 229 -6.06 -17.09 11.76
N GLU A 230 -7.08 -17.82 11.30
CA GLU A 230 -7.34 -19.19 11.76
C GLU A 230 -6.17 -20.13 11.40
N ALA A 231 -5.66 -20.07 10.17
CA ALA A 231 -4.54 -20.88 9.76
C ALA A 231 -3.29 -20.62 10.61
N ILE A 232 -3.03 -19.36 10.95
CA ILE A 232 -1.93 -18.97 11.86
C ILE A 232 -2.17 -19.54 13.26
N ASN A 233 -3.38 -19.37 13.81
CA ASN A 233 -3.72 -19.88 15.11
C ASN A 233 -3.53 -21.40 15.20
N GLU A 234 -4.03 -22.14 14.23
CA GLU A 234 -3.90 -23.60 14.18
C GLU A 234 -2.44 -24.04 13.95
N THR A 235 -1.67 -23.29 13.19
CA THR A 235 -0.22 -23.52 13.02
C THR A 235 0.51 -23.35 14.36
N LEU A 236 0.14 -22.34 15.16
CA LEU A 236 0.72 -22.08 16.49
C LEU A 236 0.37 -23.13 17.54
N MET A 237 -0.64 -23.99 17.30
CA MET A 237 -0.87 -25.17 18.12
C MET A 237 0.19 -26.28 17.90
N ARG A 238 0.95 -26.20 16.81
CA ARG A 238 1.97 -27.17 16.39
C ARG A 238 3.39 -26.61 16.38
N GLU A 239 3.52 -25.29 16.28
CA GLU A 239 4.78 -24.56 16.21
C GLU A 239 4.83 -23.51 17.31
N SER A 240 6.02 -23.25 17.86
CA SER A 240 6.19 -22.24 18.90
C SER A 240 6.01 -20.83 18.38
N GLN A 241 6.38 -20.59 17.12
CA GLN A 241 6.44 -19.26 16.54
C GLN A 241 6.30 -19.30 15.02
N VAL A 242 5.63 -18.31 14.44
CA VAL A 242 5.55 -18.09 12.99
C VAL A 242 5.96 -16.68 12.63
N MET A 243 6.36 -16.49 11.38
CA MET A 243 6.58 -15.17 10.79
C MET A 243 5.42 -14.79 9.88
N VAL A 244 5.00 -13.53 9.94
CA VAL A 244 3.94 -12.97 9.10
C VAL A 244 4.47 -11.72 8.40
N CYS A 245 4.39 -11.69 7.08
CA CYS A 245 4.82 -10.56 6.28
C CYS A 245 3.74 -10.10 5.30
N ALA A 246 3.81 -8.84 4.91
CA ALA A 246 3.07 -8.28 3.79
C ALA A 246 3.89 -7.18 3.10
N GLN A 247 3.45 -6.74 1.92
CA GLN A 247 4.15 -5.70 1.17
C GLN A 247 4.06 -4.34 1.87
N SER A 248 2.89 -3.98 2.40
CA SER A 248 2.65 -2.68 3.03
C SER A 248 2.54 -2.77 4.55
N ASN A 249 2.91 -1.70 5.24
CA ASN A 249 2.70 -1.57 6.68
C ASN A 249 1.22 -1.69 7.06
N MET A 250 0.32 -1.13 6.25
CA MET A 250 -1.13 -1.20 6.52
C MET A 250 -1.65 -2.65 6.52
N ALA A 251 -1.20 -3.47 5.58
CA ALA A 251 -1.59 -4.89 5.53
C ALA A 251 -1.04 -5.67 6.73
N VAL A 252 0.21 -5.40 7.12
CA VAL A 252 0.81 -6.01 8.34
C VAL A 252 0.04 -5.61 9.58
N ASP A 253 -0.25 -4.32 9.75
CA ASP A 253 -0.94 -3.81 10.93
C ASP A 253 -2.35 -4.40 11.04
N TRP A 254 -3.06 -4.52 9.91
CA TRP A 254 -4.40 -5.10 9.86
C TRP A 254 -4.43 -6.57 10.32
N ILE A 255 -3.51 -7.39 9.84
CA ILE A 255 -3.45 -8.80 10.26
C ILE A 255 -2.99 -8.93 11.72
N CYS A 256 -2.04 -8.10 12.16
CA CYS A 256 -1.58 -8.07 13.54
C CYS A 256 -2.71 -7.72 14.51
N GLU A 257 -3.54 -6.74 14.18
CA GLU A 257 -4.70 -6.36 14.99
C GLU A 257 -5.64 -7.55 15.20
N LYS A 258 -5.95 -8.30 14.13
CA LYS A 258 -6.79 -9.50 14.21
C LYS A 258 -6.17 -10.61 15.04
N LEU A 259 -4.84 -10.80 14.96
CA LEU A 259 -4.12 -11.78 15.78
C LEU A 259 -4.12 -11.39 17.26
N VAL A 260 -3.91 -10.11 17.56
CA VAL A 260 -3.98 -9.58 18.93
C VAL A 260 -5.39 -9.73 19.51
N ASP A 261 -6.43 -9.48 18.72
CA ASP A 261 -7.83 -9.70 19.14
C ASP A 261 -8.13 -11.17 19.52
N ARG A 262 -7.37 -12.11 18.95
CA ARG A 262 -7.40 -13.54 19.31
C ARG A 262 -6.52 -13.88 20.53
N GLY A 263 -5.90 -12.89 21.17
CA GLY A 263 -5.00 -13.10 22.30
C GLY A 263 -3.62 -13.64 21.94
N ILE A 264 -3.20 -13.58 20.68
CA ILE A 264 -1.89 -14.04 20.25
C ILE A 264 -0.85 -12.96 20.53
N ASN A 265 0.28 -13.33 21.15
CA ASN A 265 1.38 -12.39 21.40
C ASN A 265 2.15 -12.11 20.11
N VAL A 266 1.99 -10.89 19.60
CA VAL A 266 2.61 -10.41 18.35
C VAL A 266 3.79 -9.49 18.69
N LEU A 267 4.93 -9.70 18.01
CA LEU A 267 6.05 -8.78 17.98
C LEU A 267 6.10 -8.12 16.59
N ARG A 268 5.71 -6.85 16.52
CA ARG A 268 5.68 -6.05 15.30
C ARG A 268 7.04 -5.39 15.08
N ILE A 269 7.76 -5.79 14.03
CA ILE A 269 9.03 -5.18 13.63
C ILE A 269 8.75 -4.00 12.69
N GLY A 270 9.31 -2.85 13.02
CA GLY A 270 9.03 -1.58 12.33
C GLY A 270 7.89 -0.80 12.97
N ASN A 271 7.66 0.41 12.49
CA ASN A 271 6.63 1.30 13.01
C ASN A 271 5.32 1.14 12.25
N PRO A 272 4.17 1.12 12.92
CA PRO A 272 2.86 1.07 12.27
C PRO A 272 2.58 2.39 11.53
N THR A 273 1.85 2.32 10.42
CA THR A 273 1.47 3.50 9.61
C THR A 273 0.40 4.36 10.27
N ARG A 274 -0.41 3.76 11.13
CA ARG A 274 -1.43 4.47 11.90
C ARG A 274 -1.16 4.25 13.38
N VAL A 275 -1.19 5.35 14.11
CA VAL A 275 -1.13 5.34 15.57
C VAL A 275 -2.47 4.83 16.09
N ASN A 276 -2.61 3.53 16.11
CA ASN A 276 -3.58 2.89 16.96
C ASN A 276 -2.83 2.58 18.26
N ASP A 277 -3.20 3.22 19.36
CA ASP A 277 -2.58 3.04 20.67
C ASP A 277 -2.47 1.55 21.05
N LYS A 278 -3.43 0.75 20.61
CA LYS A 278 -3.46 -0.70 20.79
C LYS A 278 -2.26 -1.38 20.11
N MET A 279 -1.93 -1.02 18.87
CA MET A 279 -0.84 -1.66 18.11
C MET A 279 0.54 -1.14 18.49
N LEU A 280 0.65 0.10 18.95
CA LEU A 280 1.92 0.66 19.41
C LEU A 280 2.56 -0.18 20.51
N GLY A 281 1.75 -0.70 21.44
CA GLY A 281 2.21 -1.56 22.53
C GLY A 281 2.82 -2.90 22.07
N PHE A 282 2.53 -3.34 20.83
CA PHE A 282 3.04 -4.58 20.24
C PHE A 282 4.28 -4.38 19.36
N THR A 283 4.70 -3.13 19.15
CA THR A 283 5.92 -2.84 18.39
C THR A 283 7.15 -3.27 19.17
N TYR A 284 8.18 -3.70 18.44
CA TYR A 284 9.46 -4.06 19.03
C TYR A 284 10.03 -2.93 19.90
N GLU A 285 10.01 -1.69 19.42
CA GLU A 285 10.55 -0.54 20.14
C GLU A 285 9.85 -0.35 21.49
N ARG A 286 8.51 -0.38 21.52
CA ARG A 286 7.75 -0.22 22.78
C ARG A 286 7.92 -1.37 23.74
N LYS A 287 7.94 -2.59 23.24
CA LYS A 287 8.24 -3.76 24.08
C LYS A 287 9.66 -3.72 24.63
N PHE A 288 10.62 -3.27 23.82
CA PHE A 288 12.00 -3.09 24.22
C PHE A 288 12.13 -2.05 25.33
N GLU A 289 11.46 -0.90 25.21
CA GLU A 289 11.42 0.15 26.25
C GLU A 289 10.71 -0.30 27.53
N ALA A 290 9.71 -1.14 27.42
CA ALA A 290 8.96 -1.68 28.58
C ALA A 290 9.68 -2.82 29.32
N HIS A 291 10.78 -3.32 28.79
CA HIS A 291 11.52 -4.42 29.41
C HIS A 291 12.15 -4.01 30.75
N PRO A 292 12.13 -4.86 31.79
CA PRO A 292 12.69 -4.53 33.12
C PRO A 292 14.16 -4.08 33.10
N ASP A 293 14.97 -4.59 32.19
CA ASP A 293 16.38 -4.23 32.04
C ASP A 293 16.63 -2.95 31.26
N TYR A 294 15.62 -2.40 30.60
CA TYR A 294 15.77 -1.21 29.77
C TYR A 294 16.26 0.04 30.52
N PRO A 295 15.79 0.37 31.73
CA PRO A 295 16.31 1.50 32.49
C PRO A 295 17.80 1.44 32.73
N GLN A 296 18.35 0.24 33.03
CA GLN A 296 19.78 0.03 33.20
C GLN A 296 20.52 0.26 31.87
N LEU A 297 20.02 -0.31 30.79
CA LEU A 297 20.58 -0.13 29.43
C LEU A 297 20.56 1.35 29.03
N TRP A 298 19.47 2.06 29.28
CA TRP A 298 19.35 3.48 29.00
C TRP A 298 20.39 4.33 29.73
N SER A 299 20.59 4.04 31.04
CA SER A 299 21.60 4.72 31.86
C SER A 299 23.02 4.49 31.32
N ILE A 300 23.35 3.27 30.89
CA ILE A 300 24.63 2.93 30.28
C ILE A 300 24.83 3.65 28.96
N ARG A 301 23.82 3.66 28.10
CA ARG A 301 23.86 4.38 26.82
C ARG A 301 24.05 5.89 27.01
N LYS A 302 23.40 6.47 28.04
CA LYS A 302 23.60 7.87 28.44
C LYS A 302 25.04 8.13 28.87
N ALA A 303 25.60 7.27 29.73
CA ALA A 303 27.00 7.37 30.16
C ALA A 303 27.98 7.26 28.98
N ILE A 304 27.74 6.39 28.02
CA ILE A 304 28.56 6.27 26.80
C ILE A 304 28.53 7.58 26.00
N ARG A 305 27.36 8.21 25.83
CA ARG A 305 27.21 9.50 25.12
C ARG A 305 27.95 10.63 25.86
N GLU A 306 27.81 10.71 27.19
CA GLU A 306 28.50 11.70 28.01
C GLU A 306 30.03 11.55 27.93
N LEU A 307 30.54 10.31 27.99
CA LEU A 307 31.95 10.04 27.80
C LEU A 307 32.46 10.43 26.40
N ARG A 308 31.68 10.22 25.35
CA ARG A 308 32.04 10.65 23.99
C ARG A 308 32.14 12.17 23.88
N ASN A 309 31.22 12.89 24.50
CA ASN A 309 31.19 14.35 24.48
C ASN A 309 32.34 14.98 25.29
N ASN A 310 32.74 14.33 26.36
CA ASN A 310 33.80 14.79 27.29
C ASN A 310 35.19 14.19 26.98
N ARG A 311 35.43 13.80 25.73
CA ARG A 311 36.66 13.08 25.31
C ARG A 311 37.94 13.87 25.63
N LYS A 312 38.63 13.49 26.70
CA LYS A 312 40.03 13.84 26.91
C LYS A 312 40.90 12.90 26.05
N LYS A 313 41.61 13.41 25.06
CA LYS A 313 42.45 12.64 24.15
C LYS A 313 43.47 11.81 24.90
N GLY A 314 43.52 10.49 24.68
CA GLY A 314 44.68 9.64 24.97
C GLY A 314 44.74 8.95 26.33
N SER A 315 43.68 8.92 27.15
CA SER A 315 43.68 8.20 28.42
C SER A 315 43.32 6.72 28.23
N GLU A 316 44.23 5.82 28.63
CA GLU A 316 43.98 4.35 28.66
C GLU A 316 42.75 4.02 29.52
N SER A 317 42.58 4.71 30.64
CA SER A 317 41.41 4.61 31.51
C SER A 317 40.07 4.95 30.77
N TYR A 318 40.10 5.86 29.81
CA TYR A 318 38.91 6.19 28.97
C TYR A 318 38.51 5.00 28.10
N HIS A 319 39.47 4.37 27.43
CA HIS A 319 39.21 3.22 26.54
C HIS A 319 38.68 2.03 27.32
N GLN A 320 39.30 1.68 28.47
CA GLN A 320 38.84 0.59 29.32
C GLN A 320 37.43 0.81 29.86
N LYS A 321 37.10 2.03 30.30
CA LYS A 321 35.76 2.39 30.77
C LYS A 321 34.74 2.33 29.63
N MET A 322 35.09 2.85 28.48
CA MET A 322 34.22 2.83 27.28
C MET A 322 33.92 1.38 26.85
N ASP A 323 34.93 0.51 26.83
CA ASP A 323 34.77 -0.87 26.40
C ASP A 323 33.94 -1.69 27.41
N ARG A 324 34.10 -1.46 28.70
CA ARG A 324 33.23 -2.06 29.73
C ARG A 324 31.77 -1.65 29.57
N LEU A 325 31.51 -0.36 29.38
CA LEU A 325 30.14 0.13 29.19
C LEU A 325 29.52 -0.41 27.89
N LYS A 326 30.28 -0.45 26.80
CA LYS A 326 29.80 -1.02 25.54
C LYS A 326 29.47 -2.51 25.66
N SER A 327 30.38 -3.29 26.28
CA SER A 327 30.18 -4.73 26.52
C SER A 327 28.93 -4.99 27.35
N ARG A 328 28.73 -4.22 28.44
CA ARG A 328 27.53 -4.35 29.26
C ARG A 328 26.27 -3.94 28.54
N ALA A 329 26.28 -2.87 27.72
CA ALA A 329 25.15 -2.47 26.90
C ALA A 329 24.78 -3.57 25.88
N THR A 330 25.78 -4.13 25.21
CA THR A 330 25.58 -5.24 24.26
C THR A 330 24.98 -6.48 24.92
N GLU A 331 25.47 -6.86 26.11
CA GLU A 331 24.91 -7.97 26.87
C GLU A 331 23.41 -7.76 27.20
N LEU A 332 23.06 -6.57 27.69
CA LEU A 332 21.67 -6.24 28.00
C LEU A 332 20.78 -6.21 26.73
N GLU A 333 21.29 -5.65 25.64
CA GLU A 333 20.57 -5.64 24.35
C GLU A 333 20.29 -7.06 23.84
N ILE A 334 21.30 -7.94 23.90
CA ILE A 334 21.15 -9.36 23.51
C ILE A 334 20.09 -10.03 24.38
N ARG A 335 20.15 -9.82 25.72
CA ARG A 335 19.20 -10.43 26.64
C ARG A 335 17.78 -9.96 26.38
N ILE A 336 17.54 -8.65 26.30
CA ILE A 336 16.23 -8.09 26.01
C ILE A 336 15.71 -8.64 24.67
N ASN A 337 16.55 -8.62 23.63
CA ASN A 337 16.18 -9.12 22.31
C ASN A 337 15.78 -10.61 22.37
N ALA A 338 16.56 -11.44 23.03
CA ALA A 338 16.29 -12.87 23.17
C ALA A 338 14.97 -13.15 23.91
N GLU A 339 14.67 -12.40 24.97
CA GLU A 339 13.42 -12.52 25.71
C GLU A 339 12.21 -12.07 24.88
N LEU A 340 12.29 -10.93 24.19
CA LEU A 340 11.20 -10.45 23.33
C LEU A 340 10.88 -11.42 22.20
N PHE A 341 11.89 -11.97 21.53
CA PHE A 341 11.67 -12.98 20.48
C PHE A 341 11.22 -14.32 21.05
N GLY A 342 11.70 -14.69 22.25
CA GLY A 342 11.29 -15.93 22.92
C GLY A 342 9.82 -15.94 23.36
N GLU A 343 9.29 -14.80 23.75
CA GLU A 343 7.88 -14.64 24.17
C GLU A 343 6.92 -14.48 23.00
N ALA A 344 7.40 -13.99 21.86
CA ALA A 344 6.55 -13.75 20.70
C ALA A 344 6.07 -15.07 20.06
N ARG A 345 4.77 -15.17 19.81
CA ARG A 345 4.18 -16.26 19.03
C ARG A 345 4.17 -15.95 17.54
N VAL A 346 3.99 -14.67 17.20
CA VAL A 346 4.05 -14.15 15.83
C VAL A 346 5.04 -13.01 15.77
N VAL A 347 5.98 -13.10 14.85
CA VAL A 347 6.86 -11.99 14.46
C VAL A 347 6.38 -11.45 13.14
N ALA A 348 5.98 -10.18 13.12
CA ALA A 348 5.36 -9.57 11.95
C ALA A 348 6.17 -8.37 11.44
N SER A 349 6.33 -8.28 10.12
CA SER A 349 7.01 -7.15 9.46
C SER A 349 6.54 -6.97 8.02
N THR A 350 6.92 -5.86 7.39
CA THR A 350 6.89 -5.80 5.93
C THR A 350 7.93 -6.76 5.34
N LEU A 351 7.80 -7.13 4.07
CA LEU A 351 8.77 -7.98 3.39
C LEU A 351 10.19 -7.40 3.46
N VAL A 352 10.33 -6.09 3.19
CA VAL A 352 11.60 -5.38 3.31
C VAL A 352 12.05 -5.30 4.78
N GLY A 353 11.13 -5.09 5.71
CA GLY A 353 11.38 -5.07 7.15
C GLY A 353 11.96 -6.37 7.70
N ALA A 354 11.73 -7.50 7.03
CA ALA A 354 12.34 -8.79 7.36
C ALA A 354 13.88 -8.78 7.26
N ASN A 355 14.47 -7.80 6.57
CA ASN A 355 15.93 -7.60 6.52
C ASN A 355 16.47 -6.74 7.66
N SER A 356 15.63 -6.27 8.57
CA SER A 356 16.07 -5.47 9.71
C SER A 356 17.18 -6.18 10.51
N ARG A 357 18.14 -5.41 11.01
CA ARG A 357 19.21 -5.90 11.87
C ARG A 357 18.67 -6.63 13.12
N ILE A 358 17.52 -6.21 13.60
CA ILE A 358 16.83 -6.85 14.75
C ILE A 358 16.48 -8.31 14.43
N MET A 359 16.22 -8.62 13.16
CA MET A 359 15.87 -9.95 12.66
C MET A 359 17.10 -10.84 12.38
N GLU A 360 18.32 -10.33 12.58
CA GLU A 360 19.53 -11.09 12.28
C GLU A 360 19.58 -12.37 13.13
N GLY A 361 19.89 -13.50 12.51
CA GLY A 361 19.89 -14.81 13.17
C GLY A 361 18.52 -15.46 13.37
N GLN A 362 17.42 -14.74 13.23
CA GLN A 362 16.07 -15.29 13.40
C GLN A 362 15.68 -16.19 12.21
N LYS A 363 15.17 -17.39 12.52
CA LYS A 363 14.66 -18.39 11.57
C LYS A 363 13.31 -18.91 12.06
N PHE A 364 12.45 -19.24 11.10
CA PHE A 364 11.09 -19.68 11.38
C PHE A 364 10.79 -20.96 10.58
N THR A 365 9.96 -21.83 11.12
CA THR A 365 9.48 -22.98 10.36
C THR A 365 8.51 -22.51 9.27
N THR A 366 7.57 -21.63 9.62
CA THR A 366 6.53 -21.16 8.72
C THR A 366 6.55 -19.64 8.56
N LEU A 367 6.50 -19.20 7.32
CA LEU A 367 6.27 -17.80 6.90
C LEU A 367 4.90 -17.71 6.21
N PHE A 368 4.08 -16.77 6.67
CA PHE A 368 2.87 -16.35 5.99
C PHE A 368 3.13 -15.01 5.28
N ILE A 369 2.82 -14.93 4.00
CA ILE A 369 2.88 -13.69 3.22
C ILE A 369 1.46 -13.32 2.81
N ASP A 370 0.91 -12.27 3.42
CA ASP A 370 -0.39 -11.71 3.03
C ASP A 370 -0.23 -10.67 1.92
N GLU A 371 -1.28 -10.48 1.14
CA GLU A 371 -1.28 -9.62 -0.05
C GLU A 371 -0.11 -9.94 -1.02
N ALA A 372 0.20 -11.21 -1.17
CA ALA A 372 1.37 -11.68 -1.92
C ALA A 372 1.30 -11.34 -3.41
N ALA A 373 0.10 -11.14 -3.95
CA ALA A 373 -0.10 -10.73 -5.34
C ALA A 373 0.30 -9.27 -5.63
N GLN A 374 0.56 -8.47 -4.59
CA GLN A 374 1.01 -7.08 -4.72
C GLN A 374 2.51 -6.90 -4.54
N ALA A 375 3.24 -7.95 -4.21
CA ALA A 375 4.66 -7.92 -3.91
C ALA A 375 5.50 -8.30 -5.12
N LEU A 376 6.54 -7.52 -5.41
CA LEU A 376 7.58 -7.96 -6.33
C LEU A 376 8.21 -9.25 -5.85
N GLU A 377 8.55 -10.15 -6.76
CA GLU A 377 9.17 -11.43 -6.44
C GLU A 377 10.43 -11.26 -5.58
N ALA A 378 11.27 -10.29 -5.92
CA ALA A 378 12.50 -10.00 -5.17
C ALA A 378 12.25 -9.67 -3.70
N ALA A 379 11.17 -8.96 -3.40
CA ALA A 379 10.79 -8.63 -2.03
C ALA A 379 10.39 -9.87 -1.22
N CYS A 380 9.68 -10.82 -1.85
CA CYS A 380 9.32 -12.09 -1.22
C CYS A 380 10.56 -12.88 -0.78
N TRP A 381 11.59 -12.91 -1.59
CA TRP A 381 12.83 -13.63 -1.28
C TRP A 381 13.58 -13.07 -0.05
N ILE A 382 13.38 -11.80 0.29
CA ILE A 382 13.93 -11.21 1.53
C ILE A 382 13.43 -11.97 2.76
N ALA A 383 12.14 -12.28 2.81
CA ALA A 383 11.52 -12.98 3.93
C ALA A 383 11.68 -14.51 3.83
N ILE A 384 11.56 -15.10 2.63
CA ILE A 384 11.58 -16.55 2.40
C ILE A 384 12.87 -17.19 2.88
N ARG A 385 14.02 -16.51 2.78
CA ARG A 385 15.30 -17.01 3.28
C ARG A 385 15.32 -17.32 4.79
N ARG A 386 14.31 -16.84 5.54
CA ARG A 386 14.17 -17.06 6.99
C ARG A 386 13.27 -18.22 7.35
N ALA A 387 12.64 -18.86 6.36
CA ALA A 387 11.62 -19.87 6.61
C ALA A 387 11.91 -21.21 5.93
N SER A 388 11.32 -22.27 6.48
CA SER A 388 11.39 -23.62 5.92
C SER A 388 10.21 -23.94 5.02
N ARG A 389 9.03 -23.34 5.28
CA ARG A 389 7.84 -23.41 4.42
C ARG A 389 7.18 -22.05 4.30
N VAL A 390 6.44 -21.83 3.24
CA VAL A 390 5.85 -20.54 2.91
C VAL A 390 4.38 -20.71 2.56
N ILE A 391 3.54 -19.92 3.21
CA ILE A 391 2.12 -19.82 2.95
C ILE A 391 1.84 -18.46 2.31
N PHE A 392 1.37 -18.48 1.08
CA PHE A 392 0.96 -17.27 0.36
C PHE A 392 -0.54 -17.05 0.50
N ALA A 393 -0.94 -15.82 0.74
CA ALA A 393 -2.33 -15.41 0.69
C ALA A 393 -2.46 -14.15 -0.16
N GLY A 394 -3.47 -14.09 -1.01
CA GLY A 394 -3.68 -12.96 -1.89
C GLY A 394 -4.66 -13.26 -3.01
N ASP A 395 -4.73 -12.35 -3.96
CA ASP A 395 -5.57 -12.48 -5.14
C ASP A 395 -4.87 -11.87 -6.35
N HIS A 396 -4.34 -12.72 -7.21
CA HIS A 396 -3.65 -12.31 -8.44
C HIS A 396 -4.58 -11.75 -9.53
N CYS A 397 -5.89 -11.85 -9.33
CA CYS A 397 -6.90 -11.19 -10.18
C CYS A 397 -7.20 -9.75 -9.72
N GLN A 398 -6.57 -9.27 -8.66
CA GLN A 398 -6.57 -7.88 -8.22
C GLN A 398 -5.27 -7.18 -8.61
N LEU A 399 -4.99 -5.98 -8.04
CA LEU A 399 -3.86 -5.16 -8.45
C LEU A 399 -2.52 -5.89 -8.30
N PRO A 400 -1.67 -5.84 -9.35
CA PRO A 400 -0.30 -6.32 -9.30
C PRO A 400 0.61 -5.31 -8.59
N PRO A 401 1.91 -5.67 -8.39
CA PRO A 401 2.92 -4.69 -7.98
C PRO A 401 2.99 -3.52 -8.97
N THR A 402 3.23 -2.33 -8.46
CA THR A 402 3.45 -1.15 -9.31
C THR A 402 4.83 -1.24 -9.95
N VAL A 403 4.88 -1.19 -11.28
CA VAL A 403 6.09 -1.14 -12.09
C VAL A 403 6.03 0.10 -13.00
N LYS A 404 7.00 0.99 -12.89
CA LYS A 404 7.05 2.25 -13.66
C LYS A 404 7.75 2.09 -15.00
N SER A 405 8.73 1.21 -15.08
CA SER A 405 9.43 0.90 -16.33
C SER A 405 8.56 0.04 -17.24
N ILE A 406 8.12 0.62 -18.36
CA ILE A 406 7.32 -0.11 -19.37
C ILE A 406 8.11 -1.31 -19.91
N ALA A 407 9.42 -1.18 -20.10
CA ALA A 407 10.27 -2.25 -20.60
C ALA A 407 10.38 -3.40 -19.57
N ALA A 408 10.56 -3.07 -18.27
CA ALA A 408 10.59 -4.06 -17.20
C ALA A 408 9.22 -4.76 -17.05
N LEU A 409 8.12 -4.01 -17.15
CA LEU A 409 6.76 -4.56 -17.11
C LEU A 409 6.52 -5.55 -18.25
N ARG A 410 6.88 -5.17 -19.49
CA ARG A 410 6.78 -6.06 -20.66
C ARG A 410 7.69 -7.29 -20.55
N GLY A 411 8.83 -7.14 -19.89
CA GLY A 411 9.76 -8.24 -19.58
C GLY A 411 9.25 -9.23 -18.54
N GLY A 412 8.18 -8.90 -17.81
CA GLY A 412 7.53 -9.76 -16.82
C GLY A 412 7.88 -9.43 -15.36
N LEU A 413 8.39 -8.23 -15.05
CA LEU A 413 8.67 -7.84 -13.66
C LEU A 413 7.39 -7.78 -12.80
N GLY A 414 6.24 -7.49 -13.41
CA GLY A 414 4.95 -7.45 -12.72
C GLY A 414 4.37 -8.82 -12.35
N LYS A 415 4.97 -9.91 -12.85
CA LYS A 415 4.56 -11.28 -12.48
C LYS A 415 5.09 -11.61 -11.10
N THR A 416 4.18 -11.87 -10.16
CA THR A 416 4.55 -12.14 -8.77
C THR A 416 5.00 -13.58 -8.55
N LEU A 417 5.70 -13.83 -7.43
CA LEU A 417 6.06 -15.20 -7.05
C LEU A 417 4.82 -16.05 -6.78
N MET A 418 3.78 -15.47 -6.13
CA MET A 418 2.50 -16.15 -5.93
C MET A 418 1.88 -16.60 -7.26
N GLU A 419 1.82 -15.70 -8.24
CA GLU A 419 1.27 -16.00 -9.57
C GLU A 419 2.05 -17.13 -10.28
N ARG A 420 3.37 -17.12 -10.17
CA ARG A 420 4.24 -18.18 -10.66
C ARG A 420 3.93 -19.53 -10.01
N ILE A 421 3.74 -19.55 -8.69
CA ILE A 421 3.40 -20.77 -7.94
C ILE A 421 2.02 -21.26 -8.33
N VAL A 422 1.03 -20.39 -8.48
CA VAL A 422 -0.32 -20.74 -8.92
C VAL A 422 -0.29 -21.46 -10.28
N GLU A 423 0.52 -20.95 -11.22
CA GLU A 423 0.67 -21.57 -12.55
C GLU A 423 1.41 -22.91 -12.51
N ASN A 424 2.49 -23.01 -11.74
CA ASN A 424 3.33 -24.19 -11.69
C ASN A 424 2.77 -25.31 -10.81
N LYS A 425 1.96 -24.95 -9.81
CA LYS A 425 1.48 -25.83 -8.74
C LYS A 425 0.01 -25.59 -8.39
N PRO A 426 -0.91 -25.81 -9.35
CA PRO A 426 -2.34 -25.62 -9.08
C PRO A 426 -2.85 -26.47 -7.91
N GLU A 427 -2.19 -27.58 -7.59
CA GLU A 427 -2.54 -28.49 -6.51
C GLU A 427 -2.33 -27.89 -5.09
N VAL A 428 -1.51 -26.86 -4.95
CA VAL A 428 -1.28 -26.19 -3.64
C VAL A 428 -2.21 -25.01 -3.41
N VAL A 429 -3.08 -24.68 -4.38
CA VAL A 429 -3.96 -23.51 -4.36
C VAL A 429 -5.33 -23.90 -3.85
N THR A 430 -5.83 -23.17 -2.86
CA THR A 430 -7.22 -23.25 -2.41
C THR A 430 -7.92 -21.93 -2.67
N LEU A 431 -8.96 -21.98 -3.50
CA LEU A 431 -9.83 -20.83 -3.78
C LEU A 431 -10.91 -20.72 -2.72
N LEU A 432 -11.03 -19.57 -2.08
CA LEU A 432 -12.17 -19.24 -1.23
C LEU A 432 -13.35 -18.88 -2.13
N LYS A 433 -14.50 -19.52 -1.97
CA LYS A 433 -15.61 -19.48 -2.93
C LYS A 433 -16.84 -18.71 -2.45
N VAL A 434 -16.95 -18.39 -1.18
CA VAL A 434 -18.10 -17.67 -0.64
C VAL A 434 -17.70 -16.25 -0.25
N GLN A 435 -18.32 -15.24 -0.88
CA GLN A 435 -18.09 -13.84 -0.56
C GLN A 435 -19.22 -13.27 0.32
N TYR A 436 -18.86 -12.37 1.23
CA TYR A 436 -19.72 -11.77 2.26
C TYR A 436 -19.82 -10.24 2.16
N ARG A 437 -19.38 -9.67 1.05
CA ARG A 437 -19.30 -8.21 0.87
C ARG A 437 -20.41 -7.66 -0.01
N MET A 438 -20.52 -8.18 -1.22
CA MET A 438 -21.27 -7.55 -2.30
C MET A 438 -22.62 -8.22 -2.51
N ASN A 439 -23.62 -7.40 -2.94
CA ASN A 439 -24.79 -7.93 -3.61
C ASN A 439 -24.38 -8.86 -4.76
N GLU A 440 -25.14 -9.93 -4.99
CA GLU A 440 -24.84 -10.98 -5.97
C GLU A 440 -24.64 -10.42 -7.38
N GLU A 441 -25.47 -9.46 -7.81
CA GLU A 441 -25.39 -8.89 -9.17
C GLU A 441 -24.10 -8.12 -9.38
N ILE A 442 -23.56 -7.47 -8.34
CA ILE A 442 -22.28 -6.76 -8.41
C ILE A 442 -21.13 -7.75 -8.59
N MET A 443 -21.16 -8.88 -7.87
CA MET A 443 -20.09 -9.88 -7.93
C MET A 443 -20.16 -10.79 -9.15
N ARG A 444 -21.33 -11.03 -9.71
CA ARG A 444 -21.57 -12.02 -10.77
C ARG A 444 -20.58 -11.89 -11.92
N PHE A 445 -20.48 -10.71 -12.50
CA PHE A 445 -19.59 -10.47 -13.64
C PHE A 445 -18.11 -10.74 -13.28
N SER A 446 -17.64 -10.24 -12.12
CA SER A 446 -16.28 -10.49 -11.66
C SER A 446 -16.03 -11.97 -11.37
N SER A 447 -17.01 -12.69 -10.81
CA SER A 447 -16.92 -14.14 -10.60
C SER A 447 -16.72 -14.89 -11.91
N ASP A 448 -17.54 -14.59 -12.91
CA ASP A 448 -17.49 -15.27 -14.22
C ASP A 448 -16.19 -14.96 -14.97
N TRP A 449 -15.76 -13.71 -15.00
CA TRP A 449 -14.59 -13.29 -15.76
C TRP A 449 -13.26 -13.68 -15.15
N PHE A 450 -13.11 -13.47 -13.83
CA PHE A 450 -11.82 -13.63 -13.15
C PHE A 450 -11.66 -14.93 -12.38
N TYR A 451 -12.77 -15.54 -11.93
CA TYR A 451 -12.73 -16.68 -11.01
C TYR A 451 -13.47 -17.91 -11.55
N GLY A 452 -13.71 -17.95 -12.87
CA GLY A 452 -14.34 -19.10 -13.53
C GLY A 452 -15.75 -19.41 -13.05
N GLY A 453 -16.50 -18.40 -12.58
CA GLY A 453 -17.84 -18.56 -12.04
C GLY A 453 -17.92 -19.29 -10.70
N GLN A 454 -16.78 -19.46 -10.00
CA GLN A 454 -16.71 -20.27 -8.77
C GLN A 454 -16.98 -19.47 -7.48
N VAL A 455 -17.03 -18.14 -7.54
CA VAL A 455 -17.29 -17.31 -6.37
C VAL A 455 -18.79 -17.08 -6.24
N GLU A 456 -19.35 -17.54 -5.14
CA GLU A 456 -20.77 -17.45 -4.82
C GLU A 456 -21.01 -16.41 -3.72
N THR A 457 -22.20 -15.84 -3.69
CA THR A 457 -22.59 -14.87 -2.67
C THR A 457 -23.27 -15.56 -1.48
N ALA A 458 -22.85 -15.21 -0.27
CA ALA A 458 -23.50 -15.72 0.93
C ALA A 458 -24.98 -15.37 0.97
N PRO A 459 -25.88 -16.32 1.35
CA PRO A 459 -27.34 -16.12 1.26
C PRO A 459 -27.84 -14.86 1.99
N GLN A 460 -27.24 -14.52 3.14
CA GLN A 460 -27.68 -13.40 3.98
C GLN A 460 -27.43 -12.01 3.36
N ILE A 461 -26.59 -11.92 2.36
CA ILE A 461 -26.26 -10.63 1.69
C ILE A 461 -26.62 -10.62 0.21
N LYS A 462 -27.19 -11.72 -0.28
CA LYS A 462 -27.42 -11.96 -1.71
C LYS A 462 -28.17 -10.81 -2.38
N TYR A 463 -29.21 -10.29 -1.72
CA TYR A 463 -30.11 -9.27 -2.25
C TYR A 463 -30.03 -7.95 -1.47
N ARG A 464 -28.96 -7.73 -0.70
CA ARG A 464 -28.89 -6.47 0.04
C ARG A 464 -28.77 -5.27 -0.86
N GLY A 465 -29.53 -4.24 -0.53
CA GLY A 465 -29.57 -2.98 -1.27
C GLY A 465 -29.95 -1.82 -0.37
N ILE A 466 -29.94 -0.62 -0.91
CA ILE A 466 -30.30 0.61 -0.19
C ILE A 466 -31.75 0.99 -0.49
N LEU A 467 -32.16 0.93 -1.73
CA LEU A 467 -33.50 1.26 -2.20
C LEU A 467 -34.18 -0.01 -2.71
N ASP A 468 -35.48 -0.11 -2.45
CA ASP A 468 -36.29 -1.20 -2.98
C ASP A 468 -36.42 -1.05 -4.50
N TYR A 469 -36.37 -2.18 -5.20
CA TYR A 469 -36.45 -2.25 -6.67
C TYR A 469 -35.38 -1.45 -7.44
N ASP A 470 -34.28 -1.12 -6.79
CA ASP A 470 -33.10 -0.48 -7.43
C ASP A 470 -32.15 -1.52 -8.02
N ASN A 471 -31.68 -1.30 -9.23
CA ASN A 471 -30.66 -2.18 -9.83
C ASN A 471 -29.35 -2.01 -9.10
N PRO A 472 -28.77 -3.06 -8.51
CA PRO A 472 -27.51 -2.96 -7.77
C PRO A 472 -26.33 -2.46 -8.60
N MET A 473 -26.37 -2.70 -9.91
CA MET A 473 -25.31 -2.30 -10.84
C MET A 473 -25.90 -1.66 -12.09
N VAL A 474 -25.43 -0.45 -12.40
CA VAL A 474 -25.85 0.31 -13.58
C VAL A 474 -24.66 0.98 -14.25
N TRP A 475 -24.75 1.16 -15.57
CA TRP A 475 -23.80 1.95 -16.35
C TRP A 475 -24.54 3.08 -17.07
N ILE A 476 -24.15 4.31 -16.81
CA ILE A 476 -24.65 5.52 -17.45
C ILE A 476 -23.75 5.80 -18.65
N ASP A 477 -24.31 5.70 -19.85
CA ASP A 477 -23.57 5.92 -21.08
C ASP A 477 -23.41 7.42 -21.37
N THR A 478 -22.19 7.91 -21.35
CA THR A 478 -21.86 9.30 -21.67
C THR A 478 -21.69 9.55 -23.16
N SER A 479 -21.93 8.56 -24.03
CA SER A 479 -22.05 8.71 -25.47
C SER A 479 -23.51 8.81 -25.94
N ASP A 480 -24.49 8.62 -25.07
CA ASP A 480 -25.91 8.74 -25.37
C ASP A 480 -26.31 10.21 -25.44
N GLU A 481 -26.83 10.63 -26.60
CA GLU A 481 -27.29 12.01 -26.84
C GLU A 481 -28.39 12.45 -25.86
N ALA A 482 -29.25 11.54 -25.40
CA ALA A 482 -30.28 11.85 -24.43
C ALA A 482 -29.65 12.16 -23.04
N VAL A 483 -28.62 11.45 -22.66
CA VAL A 483 -27.86 11.70 -21.41
C VAL A 483 -27.10 13.02 -21.51
N VAL A 484 -26.42 13.26 -22.63
CA VAL A 484 -25.64 14.49 -22.88
C VAL A 484 -26.57 15.72 -22.96
N SER A 485 -27.73 15.60 -23.61
CA SER A 485 -28.70 16.71 -23.74
C SER A 485 -29.40 17.02 -22.40
N SER A 486 -29.63 16.04 -21.55
CA SER A 486 -30.20 16.23 -20.20
C SER A 486 -29.23 16.94 -19.23
N TYR A 487 -27.98 17.09 -19.64
CA TYR A 487 -26.94 17.76 -18.88
C TYR A 487 -27.02 19.27 -19.05
N ASP A 488 -27.48 19.98 -18.04
CA ASP A 488 -27.60 21.44 -18.05
C ASP A 488 -26.29 22.06 -17.53
N LEU A 489 -25.53 22.69 -18.45
CA LEU A 489 -24.26 23.37 -18.13
C LEU A 489 -24.46 24.66 -17.32
N THR A 490 -25.70 25.05 -17.04
CA THR A 490 -26.03 26.37 -16.47
C THR A 490 -25.75 26.48 -14.95
N GLU A 491 -25.63 25.37 -14.23
CA GLU A 491 -25.28 25.44 -12.79
C GLU A 491 -23.80 25.73 -12.51
N SER A 492 -22.91 25.55 -13.49
CA SER A 492 -21.46 25.78 -13.27
C SER A 492 -20.98 27.21 -13.55
N ASN A 493 -21.82 28.07 -14.18
CA ASN A 493 -21.46 29.47 -14.53
C ASN A 493 -22.61 30.44 -14.29
N ALA A 494 -22.88 30.80 -13.03
CA ALA A 494 -23.90 31.80 -12.68
C ALA A 494 -23.64 33.22 -13.23
N ASN A 495 -22.65 33.42 -14.11
CA ASN A 495 -22.28 34.73 -14.67
C ASN A 495 -22.01 34.73 -16.18
N SER A 496 -22.47 33.74 -16.96
CA SER A 496 -22.31 33.80 -18.42
C SER A 496 -23.61 33.56 -19.16
N VAL A 497 -23.82 34.37 -20.21
CA VAL A 497 -24.97 34.48 -21.10
C VAL A 497 -25.36 33.13 -21.73
N PRO A 498 -26.67 32.79 -21.87
CA PRO A 498 -27.09 31.50 -22.39
C PRO A 498 -27.06 31.53 -23.94
N SER A 499 -26.02 30.97 -24.51
CA SER A 499 -26.00 30.50 -25.90
C SER A 499 -24.82 29.56 -26.12
N GLN A 500 -24.94 28.31 -25.67
CA GLN A 500 -23.98 27.28 -26.04
C GLN A 500 -24.61 26.33 -27.04
N SER A 501 -23.97 26.16 -28.20
CA SER A 501 -24.35 25.26 -29.28
C SER A 501 -24.20 23.79 -28.83
N ASP A 502 -24.96 22.87 -29.39
CA ASP A 502 -24.90 21.43 -29.12
C ASP A 502 -23.48 20.86 -29.25
N ASN A 503 -22.64 21.44 -30.13
CA ASN A 503 -21.23 21.12 -30.29
C ASN A 503 -20.36 21.41 -29.02
N GLU A 504 -20.72 22.40 -28.20
CA GLU A 504 -19.98 22.69 -26.96
C GLU A 504 -20.35 21.70 -25.85
N LYS A 505 -21.58 21.19 -25.83
CA LYS A 505 -22.02 20.14 -24.88
C LYS A 505 -21.34 18.80 -25.18
N GLU A 506 -21.29 18.43 -26.46
CA GLU A 506 -20.59 17.20 -26.90
C GLU A 506 -19.10 17.24 -26.59
N ASN A 507 -18.43 18.38 -26.76
CA ASN A 507 -17.05 18.60 -26.40
C ASN A 507 -16.76 18.53 -24.86
N ALA A 508 -17.79 18.68 -24.02
CA ALA A 508 -17.62 18.61 -22.57
C ALA A 508 -17.37 17.18 -22.09
N PHE A 509 -17.90 16.17 -22.81
CA PHE A 509 -17.76 14.75 -22.49
C PHE A 509 -16.56 14.07 -23.17
N HIS A 510 -15.77 14.81 -23.96
CA HIS A 510 -14.51 14.31 -24.49
C HIS A 510 -13.38 14.40 -23.47
N GLU A 511 -12.49 13.38 -23.47
CA GLU A 511 -11.29 13.38 -22.64
C GLU A 511 -10.33 14.49 -23.07
N LYS A 512 -9.70 15.16 -22.10
CA LYS A 512 -8.67 16.18 -22.34
C LYS A 512 -7.38 15.83 -21.61
N PHE A 513 -6.25 16.11 -22.24
CA PHE A 513 -4.95 15.98 -21.60
C PHE A 513 -4.73 17.10 -20.56
N VAL A 514 -4.13 16.75 -19.42
CA VAL A 514 -3.78 17.69 -18.37
C VAL A 514 -2.32 17.50 -17.98
N GLY A 515 -1.55 18.57 -18.07
CA GLY A 515 -0.12 18.57 -17.70
C GLY A 515 0.80 17.98 -18.77
N SER A 516 2.09 17.83 -18.41
CA SER A 516 3.15 17.29 -19.27
C SER A 516 3.26 15.75 -19.26
N SER A 517 2.41 15.08 -18.51
CA SER A 517 2.37 13.62 -18.37
C SER A 517 0.94 13.13 -18.61
N PHE A 518 0.78 11.87 -18.93
CA PHE A 518 -0.45 11.15 -19.31
C PHE A 518 -1.74 11.40 -18.48
N GLY A 519 -1.83 12.53 -17.77
CA GLY A 519 -3.01 12.95 -17.03
C GLY A 519 -4.17 13.21 -17.98
N ARG A 520 -5.36 12.69 -17.64
CA ARG A 520 -6.60 12.89 -18.40
C ARG A 520 -7.72 13.35 -17.49
N ILE A 521 -8.58 14.16 -18.05
CA ILE A 521 -9.78 14.67 -17.40
C ILE A 521 -10.96 14.65 -18.40
N ASN A 522 -12.13 14.31 -17.89
CA ASN A 522 -13.39 14.44 -18.58
C ASN A 522 -14.34 15.24 -17.68
N LYS A 523 -14.48 16.52 -17.97
CA LYS A 523 -15.22 17.45 -17.11
C LYS A 523 -16.72 17.14 -17.09
N GLY A 524 -17.31 16.86 -18.25
CA GLY A 524 -18.72 16.51 -18.35
C GLY A 524 -19.07 15.25 -17.56
N GLU A 525 -18.23 14.22 -17.70
CA GLU A 525 -18.40 12.98 -16.93
C GLU A 525 -18.26 13.19 -15.43
N ALA A 526 -17.31 14.04 -14.99
CA ALA A 526 -17.14 14.37 -13.56
C ALA A 526 -18.38 15.09 -12.99
N GLU A 527 -18.91 16.07 -13.72
CA GLU A 527 -20.11 16.79 -13.32
C GLU A 527 -21.33 15.86 -13.27
N LEU A 528 -21.51 15.00 -14.29
CA LEU A 528 -22.56 13.99 -14.32
C LEU A 528 -22.42 12.98 -13.16
N THR A 529 -21.20 12.58 -12.83
CA THR A 529 -20.94 11.71 -11.68
C THR A 529 -21.48 12.31 -10.39
N LEU A 530 -21.22 13.59 -10.14
CA LEU A 530 -21.71 14.26 -8.95
C LEU A 530 -23.21 14.56 -9.00
N LYS A 531 -23.76 14.87 -10.15
CA LYS A 531 -25.22 15.00 -10.32
C LYS A 531 -25.92 13.67 -9.98
N THR A 532 -25.41 12.56 -10.53
CA THR A 532 -25.92 11.21 -10.21
C THR A 532 -25.87 10.92 -8.71
N LEU A 533 -24.79 11.32 -8.03
CA LEU A 533 -24.69 11.16 -6.56
C LEU A 533 -25.69 12.03 -5.81
N VAL A 534 -25.91 13.29 -6.26
CA VAL A 534 -26.94 14.18 -5.71
C VAL A 534 -28.32 13.56 -5.85
N ASP A 535 -28.65 13.08 -7.05
CA ASP A 535 -29.94 12.46 -7.34
C ASP A 535 -30.15 11.20 -6.50
N TYR A 536 -29.11 10.36 -6.34
CA TYR A 536 -29.16 9.15 -5.55
C TYR A 536 -29.36 9.45 -4.05
N PHE A 537 -28.60 10.39 -3.49
CA PHE A 537 -28.77 10.83 -2.11
C PHE A 537 -30.15 11.48 -1.87
N THR A 538 -30.67 12.20 -2.86
CA THR A 538 -32.02 12.78 -2.78
C THR A 538 -33.09 11.68 -2.73
N LYS A 539 -32.96 10.62 -3.55
CA LYS A 539 -33.86 9.46 -3.52
C LYS A 539 -33.81 8.71 -2.21
N ILE A 540 -32.66 8.53 -1.60
CA ILE A 540 -32.51 7.88 -0.28
C ILE A 540 -33.09 8.78 0.82
N GLY A 541 -32.92 10.08 0.72
CA GLY A 541 -33.29 11.06 1.73
C GLY A 541 -32.15 11.38 2.70
N LYS A 542 -31.97 12.67 2.98
CA LYS A 542 -30.86 13.19 3.80
C LYS A 542 -30.76 12.51 5.16
N GLN A 543 -31.89 12.38 5.86
CA GLN A 543 -31.93 11.81 7.21
C GLN A 543 -31.41 10.37 7.19
N ARG A 544 -31.89 9.56 6.26
CA ARG A 544 -31.50 8.15 6.15
C ARG A 544 -30.01 7.98 5.80
N VAL A 545 -29.47 8.81 4.88
CA VAL A 545 -28.04 8.77 4.52
C VAL A 545 -27.16 9.02 5.75
N LEU A 546 -27.54 9.97 6.61
CA LEU A 546 -26.77 10.34 7.79
C LEU A 546 -26.92 9.34 8.94
N ASP A 547 -28.15 8.87 9.21
CA ASP A 547 -28.44 7.94 10.31
C ASP A 547 -27.86 6.54 10.06
N GLU A 548 -28.01 6.01 8.85
CA GLU A 548 -27.43 4.73 8.46
C GLU A 548 -25.95 4.85 8.07
N ARG A 549 -25.40 6.08 8.01
CA ARG A 549 -24.01 6.38 7.63
C ARG A 549 -23.62 5.75 6.29
N ILE A 550 -24.50 5.87 5.28
CA ILE A 550 -24.27 5.31 3.95
C ILE A 550 -23.00 5.95 3.36
N ASP A 551 -21.96 5.17 3.24
CA ASP A 551 -20.67 5.64 2.77
C ASP A 551 -20.53 5.44 1.25
N VAL A 552 -19.86 6.41 0.61
CA VAL A 552 -19.73 6.48 -0.84
C VAL A 552 -18.26 6.58 -1.24
N GLY A 553 -17.88 5.81 -2.23
CA GLY A 553 -16.60 5.93 -2.91
C GLY A 553 -16.79 6.43 -4.34
N VAL A 554 -16.03 7.43 -4.75
CA VAL A 554 -15.94 7.85 -6.15
C VAL A 554 -14.55 7.49 -6.65
N ILE A 555 -14.48 6.62 -7.65
CA ILE A 555 -13.24 6.05 -8.18
C ILE A 555 -13.01 6.55 -9.60
N SER A 556 -11.78 6.94 -9.91
CA SER A 556 -11.36 7.20 -11.28
C SER A 556 -9.94 6.66 -11.51
N PRO A 557 -9.62 6.18 -12.74
CA PRO A 557 -8.27 5.71 -13.07
C PRO A 557 -7.23 6.85 -13.16
N TYR A 558 -7.66 8.12 -13.21
CA TYR A 558 -6.78 9.27 -13.43
C TYR A 558 -6.77 10.24 -12.23
N ARG A 559 -5.60 10.55 -11.70
CA ARG A 559 -5.43 11.50 -10.59
C ARG A 559 -5.99 12.89 -10.88
N ALA A 560 -5.88 13.35 -12.13
CA ALA A 560 -6.43 14.66 -12.53
C ALA A 560 -7.96 14.69 -12.36
N GLN A 561 -8.66 13.62 -12.75
CA GLN A 561 -10.10 13.48 -12.55
C GLN A 561 -10.46 13.42 -11.06
N VAL A 562 -9.71 12.68 -10.26
CA VAL A 562 -9.89 12.60 -8.81
C VAL A 562 -9.77 13.98 -8.17
N GLN A 563 -8.73 14.74 -8.51
CA GLN A 563 -8.54 16.10 -7.98
C GLN A 563 -9.67 17.04 -8.38
N TYR A 564 -10.14 16.93 -9.62
CA TYR A 564 -11.26 17.73 -10.11
C TYR A 564 -12.56 17.38 -9.36
N LEU A 565 -12.89 16.11 -9.21
CA LEU A 565 -14.05 15.63 -8.45
C LEU A 565 -13.99 16.11 -6.98
N ARG A 566 -12.84 16.01 -6.32
CA ARG A 566 -12.63 16.53 -4.96
C ARG A 566 -12.91 18.04 -4.88
N SER A 567 -12.42 18.80 -5.86
CA SER A 567 -12.64 20.25 -5.91
C SER A 567 -14.13 20.62 -6.05
N LEU A 568 -14.86 19.88 -6.89
CA LEU A 568 -16.30 20.08 -7.08
C LEU A 568 -17.10 19.75 -5.82
N ILE A 569 -16.79 18.63 -5.16
CA ILE A 569 -17.45 18.24 -3.89
C ILE A 569 -17.21 19.31 -2.81
N LYS A 570 -15.99 19.86 -2.74
CA LYS A 570 -15.66 20.94 -1.78
C LYS A 570 -16.44 22.22 -2.06
N LYS A 571 -16.69 22.56 -3.33
CA LYS A 571 -17.38 23.78 -3.74
C LYS A 571 -18.90 23.70 -3.58
N ARG A 572 -19.50 22.52 -3.77
CA ARG A 572 -20.96 22.36 -3.75
C ARG A 572 -21.51 22.28 -2.33
N ALA A 573 -22.44 23.17 -2.00
CA ALA A 573 -23.09 23.26 -0.69
C ALA A 573 -23.84 21.96 -0.32
N PHE A 574 -24.42 21.28 -1.32
CA PHE A 574 -25.15 20.04 -1.12
C PHE A 574 -24.32 18.98 -0.38
N PHE A 575 -23.02 18.84 -0.70
CA PHE A 575 -22.18 17.82 -0.11
C PHE A 575 -21.65 18.16 1.29
N LYS A 576 -21.86 19.40 1.78
CA LYS A 576 -21.35 19.83 3.10
C LYS A 576 -21.68 18.86 4.24
N PRO A 577 -22.91 18.38 4.43
CA PRO A 577 -23.26 17.44 5.50
C PRO A 577 -22.72 16.02 5.28
N TYR A 578 -22.36 15.63 4.04
CA TYR A 578 -21.96 14.28 3.66
C TYR A 578 -20.47 14.10 3.48
N ARG A 579 -19.63 15.15 3.65
CA ARG A 579 -18.20 15.10 3.32
C ARG A 579 -17.45 13.99 4.04
N SER A 580 -17.83 13.68 5.28
CA SER A 580 -17.21 12.57 6.04
C SER A 580 -17.60 11.18 5.53
N LEU A 581 -18.66 11.07 4.72
CA LEU A 581 -19.15 9.83 4.14
C LEU A 581 -18.66 9.61 2.70
N ILE A 582 -18.08 10.64 2.05
CA ILE A 582 -17.67 10.58 0.64
C ILE A 582 -16.15 10.52 0.56
N SER A 583 -15.64 9.48 -0.07
CA SER A 583 -14.21 9.32 -0.39
C SER A 583 -14.01 9.36 -1.90
N VAL A 584 -13.03 10.12 -2.38
CA VAL A 584 -12.67 10.17 -3.81
C VAL A 584 -11.23 9.77 -3.97
N ASN A 585 -10.93 8.75 -4.75
CA ASN A 585 -9.55 8.31 -4.96
C ASN A 585 -9.37 7.55 -6.29
N THR A 586 -8.13 7.26 -6.62
CA THR A 586 -7.81 6.33 -7.71
C THR A 586 -8.14 4.89 -7.31
N VAL A 587 -8.18 3.99 -8.30
CA VAL A 587 -8.40 2.55 -8.06
C VAL A 587 -7.40 2.00 -7.03
N ASP A 588 -6.12 2.34 -7.20
CA ASP A 588 -5.04 1.91 -6.29
C ASP A 588 -5.28 2.41 -4.85
N GLY A 589 -5.78 3.65 -4.70
CA GLY A 589 -6.08 4.24 -3.39
C GLY A 589 -7.32 3.64 -2.69
N PHE A 590 -8.15 2.89 -3.41
CA PHE A 590 -9.29 2.16 -2.85
C PHE A 590 -8.99 0.69 -2.54
N GLN A 591 -7.80 0.22 -2.86
CA GLN A 591 -7.47 -1.18 -2.60
C GLN A 591 -7.61 -1.52 -1.10
N GLY A 592 -8.21 -2.67 -0.80
CA GLY A 592 -8.50 -3.12 0.56
C GLY A 592 -9.67 -2.41 1.25
N GLN A 593 -10.25 -1.38 0.65
CA GLN A 593 -11.41 -0.65 1.17
C GLN A 593 -12.70 -1.14 0.54
N GLU A 594 -13.84 -0.80 1.13
CA GLU A 594 -15.17 -1.06 0.61
C GLU A 594 -16.12 0.06 1.00
N ARG A 595 -17.18 0.28 0.21
CA ARG A 595 -18.21 1.30 0.45
C ARG A 595 -19.58 0.73 0.11
N ASP A 596 -20.60 1.30 0.71
CA ASP A 596 -22.00 0.95 0.40
C ASP A 596 -22.33 1.26 -1.07
N VAL A 597 -21.90 2.42 -1.53
CA VAL A 597 -22.10 2.90 -2.90
C VAL A 597 -20.74 3.23 -3.53
N ILE A 598 -20.52 2.75 -4.73
CA ILE A 598 -19.37 3.12 -5.56
C ILE A 598 -19.85 3.75 -6.87
N LEU A 599 -19.26 4.90 -7.20
CA LEU A 599 -19.36 5.50 -8.52
C LEU A 599 -17.99 5.42 -9.20
N ILE A 600 -17.95 4.95 -10.45
CA ILE A 600 -16.71 4.84 -11.23
C ILE A 600 -16.80 5.80 -12.41
N SER A 601 -15.92 6.80 -12.48
CA SER A 601 -15.74 7.69 -13.61
C SER A 601 -14.59 7.18 -14.47
N LEU A 602 -14.90 6.63 -15.67
CA LEU A 602 -13.93 5.97 -16.56
C LEU A 602 -13.05 6.95 -17.32
N VAL A 603 -13.54 8.17 -17.55
CA VAL A 603 -12.84 9.29 -18.20
C VAL A 603 -12.65 9.11 -19.71
N ARG A 604 -12.39 7.87 -20.16
CA ARG A 604 -12.02 7.60 -21.56
C ARG A 604 -13.19 7.84 -22.52
N SER A 605 -12.96 8.76 -23.43
CA SER A 605 -13.89 9.11 -24.50
C SER A 605 -13.10 9.58 -25.72
N ASN A 606 -12.92 8.70 -26.70
CA ASN A 606 -12.15 8.92 -27.92
C ASN A 606 -12.60 7.99 -29.05
N ASP A 607 -12.37 8.39 -30.31
CA ASP A 607 -12.78 7.65 -31.50
C ASP A 607 -11.97 6.37 -31.75
N ASP A 608 -10.73 6.33 -31.23
CA ASP A 608 -9.81 5.21 -31.45
C ASP A 608 -10.10 3.99 -30.53
N GLY A 609 -10.99 4.12 -29.57
CA GLY A 609 -11.28 3.08 -28.58
C GLY A 609 -10.08 2.78 -27.65
N GLN A 610 -9.25 3.78 -27.41
CA GLN A 610 -8.12 3.64 -26.52
C GLN A 610 -8.55 3.76 -25.06
N ILE A 611 -8.41 2.69 -24.31
CA ILE A 611 -8.85 2.61 -22.90
C ILE A 611 -7.73 2.88 -21.87
N GLY A 612 -6.49 3.08 -22.33
CA GLY A 612 -5.36 3.49 -21.47
C GLY A 612 -5.09 2.53 -20.30
N PHE A 613 -5.05 3.06 -19.08
CA PHE A 613 -4.79 2.27 -17.85
C PHE A 613 -5.85 1.20 -17.56
N LEU A 614 -7.05 1.34 -18.12
CA LEU A 614 -8.14 0.38 -17.97
C LEU A 614 -7.95 -0.90 -18.82
N ARG A 615 -6.85 -0.98 -19.60
CA ARG A 615 -6.44 -2.22 -20.29
C ARG A 615 -5.95 -3.29 -19.28
N ASP A 616 -5.44 -2.90 -18.12
CA ASP A 616 -5.24 -3.83 -17.00
C ASP A 616 -6.59 -4.07 -16.31
N LEU A 617 -7.24 -5.14 -16.70
CA LEU A 617 -8.60 -5.49 -16.26
C LEU A 617 -8.69 -5.74 -14.75
N ARG A 618 -7.57 -6.06 -14.08
CA ARG A 618 -7.51 -6.21 -12.63
C ARG A 618 -7.88 -4.92 -11.91
N ARG A 619 -7.57 -3.75 -12.50
CA ARG A 619 -8.04 -2.46 -11.99
C ARG A 619 -9.56 -2.36 -11.97
N MET A 620 -10.19 -2.81 -13.04
CA MET A 620 -11.64 -2.79 -13.11
C MET A 620 -12.27 -3.79 -12.14
N ASN A 621 -11.66 -4.98 -11.98
CA ASN A 621 -12.06 -5.93 -10.96
C ASN A 621 -12.01 -5.32 -9.55
N VAL A 622 -10.93 -4.63 -9.21
CA VAL A 622 -10.80 -3.94 -7.93
C VAL A 622 -11.89 -2.87 -7.78
N ALA A 623 -12.09 -2.01 -8.79
CA ALA A 623 -13.07 -0.93 -8.73
C ALA A 623 -14.51 -1.46 -8.51
N ILE A 624 -14.92 -2.45 -9.29
CA ILE A 624 -16.25 -3.09 -9.19
C ILE A 624 -16.46 -3.68 -7.79
N THR A 625 -15.48 -4.41 -7.30
CA THR A 625 -15.59 -5.18 -6.06
C THR A 625 -15.39 -4.36 -4.79
N ARG A 626 -15.36 -3.02 -4.91
CA ARG A 626 -15.40 -2.10 -3.74
C ARG A 626 -16.82 -1.82 -3.26
N ALA A 627 -17.83 -2.02 -4.13
CA ALA A 627 -19.23 -1.74 -3.82
C ALA A 627 -19.88 -2.87 -3.03
N ARG A 628 -20.56 -2.53 -1.92
CA ARG A 628 -21.36 -3.49 -1.15
C ARG A 628 -22.78 -3.63 -1.70
N MET A 629 -23.46 -2.54 -1.99
CA MET A 629 -24.89 -2.50 -2.29
C MET A 629 -25.24 -1.83 -3.61
N LYS A 630 -24.47 -0.84 -4.05
CA LYS A 630 -24.73 -0.09 -5.28
C LYS A 630 -23.46 0.23 -6.02
N LEU A 631 -23.43 -0.08 -7.30
CA LEU A 631 -22.36 0.31 -8.23
C LEU A 631 -22.92 1.08 -9.40
N ILE A 632 -22.37 2.27 -9.66
CA ILE A 632 -22.73 3.12 -10.79
C ILE A 632 -21.47 3.37 -11.60
N ILE A 633 -21.46 2.93 -12.85
CA ILE A 633 -20.36 3.16 -13.79
C ILE A 633 -20.79 4.32 -14.70
N LEU A 634 -19.91 5.30 -14.91
CA LEU A 634 -20.11 6.39 -15.85
C LEU A 634 -18.98 6.34 -16.88
N GLY A 635 -19.31 6.34 -18.15
CA GLY A 635 -18.32 6.32 -19.20
C GLY A 635 -18.90 6.11 -20.59
N ASN A 636 -18.12 6.48 -21.59
CA ASN A 636 -18.48 6.39 -23.00
C ASN A 636 -18.47 4.93 -23.46
N VAL A 637 -19.68 4.39 -23.70
CA VAL A 637 -19.86 2.97 -24.09
C VAL A 637 -19.24 2.71 -25.47
N GLN A 638 -19.34 3.65 -26.43
CA GLN A 638 -18.77 3.49 -27.76
C GLN A 638 -17.23 3.35 -27.73
N THR A 639 -16.55 4.08 -26.85
CA THR A 639 -15.11 3.97 -26.65
C THR A 639 -14.75 2.66 -25.93
N MET A 640 -15.44 2.36 -24.83
CA MET A 640 -15.07 1.27 -23.93
C MET A 640 -15.38 -0.11 -24.51
N THR A 641 -16.51 -0.28 -25.20
CA THR A 641 -16.97 -1.57 -25.73
C THR A 641 -16.20 -2.06 -26.96
N LYS A 642 -15.28 -1.26 -27.49
CA LYS A 642 -14.27 -1.77 -28.45
C LYS A 642 -13.35 -2.82 -27.82
N HIS A 643 -13.27 -2.88 -26.50
CA HIS A 643 -12.59 -3.94 -25.77
C HIS A 643 -13.60 -4.98 -25.27
N GLU A 644 -13.33 -6.28 -25.52
CA GLU A 644 -14.24 -7.38 -25.25
C GLU A 644 -14.75 -7.44 -23.80
N PHE A 645 -13.88 -7.20 -22.83
CA PHE A 645 -14.25 -7.18 -21.40
C PHE A 645 -15.38 -6.17 -21.14
N TYR A 646 -15.21 -4.93 -21.59
CA TYR A 646 -16.18 -3.86 -21.35
C TYR A 646 -17.46 -4.06 -22.15
N LYS A 647 -17.36 -4.68 -23.32
CA LYS A 647 -18.52 -5.08 -24.10
C LYS A 647 -19.37 -6.10 -23.35
N LYS A 648 -18.76 -7.16 -22.85
CA LYS A 648 -19.46 -8.18 -22.03
C LYS A 648 -19.99 -7.62 -20.72
N LEU A 649 -19.24 -6.71 -20.09
CA LEU A 649 -19.70 -6.03 -18.89
C LEU A 649 -20.97 -5.22 -19.18
N TRP A 650 -20.99 -4.43 -20.26
CA TRP A 650 -22.16 -3.69 -20.70
C TRP A 650 -23.36 -4.60 -21.02
N GLU A 651 -23.13 -5.64 -21.78
CA GLU A 651 -24.16 -6.61 -22.15
C GLU A 651 -24.75 -7.40 -20.94
N SER A 652 -24.00 -7.51 -19.85
CA SER A 652 -24.44 -8.19 -18.62
C SER A 652 -25.36 -7.33 -17.75
N LEU A 653 -25.45 -6.02 -18.04
CA LEU A 653 -26.25 -5.10 -17.25
C LEU A 653 -27.69 -5.03 -17.78
N PRO A 654 -28.68 -4.75 -16.92
CA PRO A 654 -30.05 -4.47 -17.37
C PRO A 654 -30.03 -3.31 -18.35
N GLN A 655 -30.49 -3.53 -19.55
CA GLN A 655 -30.71 -2.46 -20.53
C GLN A 655 -31.90 -1.66 -20.07
N SER A 656 -31.72 -0.35 -19.82
CA SER A 656 -32.78 0.57 -19.40
C SER A 656 -33.73 0.92 -20.54
#